data_bee28e103905160b346de82fcc352b37
#
_entry.id   bee28e103905160b346de82fcc352b37
#
_cell.length_a   1.000
_cell.length_b   1.000
_cell.length_c   1.000
_cell.angle_alpha   90.00
_cell.angle_beta   90.00
_cell.angle_gamma   90.00
#
_symmetry.space_group_name_H-M   'P 1'
#
loop_
_entity.id
_entity.type
_entity.pdbx_description
1 polymer ?
#
loop_
_entity_poly.entity_id
_entity_poly.type
_entity_poly.pdbx_seq_one_letter_code
_entity_poly.pdbx_strand_id
1 'polypeptide(L)'
;MNAPLPLHPLARSRSKSPGIPLATYRLQLHRDFGFDQALAQLDYFQRLGISHLYTSPISTARPGSTHGYDVIDPTRVNPELGGEDGLRRLVTGLRQRGMGLVIDHVPNHMAVGGLENPWWADVLEWGAQSPCAEYFDIDFDAVEPRLSGRVLAPFLGGSYGQALAQAELKLRFEPAHGGFVLAYFDQRFPLTPLRLGAALRAAGDTGQEWASRFDALAQIETIEAQRKAAAALRKQFANDSARVLLPLTQAVLAAHDARDAQGRARLHALLEMQHYRLADWRCAADEINWRRFFDINALAGLRIERPEVFEATHALLFRLYAQGLVDGVRIDHVDGLSDPADYCRLLRSRLDALDIRRPEGLENGRAWIVVEKILASNERLAPDWNVDGTTGYDFMNEVADLLHDPDGEAPLTSGWLRACAAPADIGDFTSLSRDARRKILSENFAAALDACAAAFHDVALSDLATRDITQHAIRRALIELIAHFPVYRSYFSTLGGRDSDGANLAEAWEGARRTLRSVDRPALDAVVAWIGEPFAFTDLTRDRALRRFQQLTSPVAAKAVEDTAFYRYGRLLSANTVGGDPTRFSLEPAEFHQRVQARQAEHPHALLATATHDHKRGEDVRARLSVLSEIPQQALTILDEWVSINSDARHVVNGRAVPAAASELMLYQTLVGSWPLTLSPDDTRGVRDYAFRILAWTEKAQREAKIHTDWFAPDTEYEAASRRFVESLLQPGGDFVRRVARVAQDLGPAAAVNGLTQTVLRCTLPGVPDLYQGTEYWDLSLVDPDNRRPVDYAARLRSLDALLEKPPAEAVRLAVAGWRDGHLKQWVIARLLGLRQSMPALFTDGSYLPLQIVGPAAPHVIAFARRLGSESVVVACARLPRRLAGMTDRPLIPPTVWAGSMLQLPEELALTAQASELDGMQLHPERGGLPLAALFDTLPVAVLRPVFNKKG
;
A
#
# COMPACT_ATOMS: atom_id res chain seq x y z
N MET A 1 -48.64 -20.10 -10.12
CA MET A 1 -48.13 -18.72 -10.04
C MET A 1 -47.75 -18.50 -8.59
N ASN A 2 -46.52 -18.82 -8.24
CA ASN A 2 -46.01 -18.59 -6.89
C ASN A 2 -45.49 -17.15 -6.84
N ALA A 3 -46.01 -16.36 -5.90
CA ALA A 3 -45.59 -15.01 -5.65
C ALA A 3 -44.08 -14.96 -5.37
N PRO A 4 -43.32 -13.96 -5.87
CA PRO A 4 -41.90 -13.77 -5.51
C PRO A 4 -41.79 -13.63 -4.00
N LEU A 5 -40.79 -14.29 -3.42
CA LEU A 5 -40.44 -14.10 -2.01
C LEU A 5 -40.27 -12.58 -1.73
N PRO A 6 -40.93 -12.05 -0.69
CA PRO A 6 -40.81 -10.66 -0.39
C PRO A 6 -39.33 -10.34 -0.12
N LEU A 7 -38.85 -9.26 -0.73
CA LEU A 7 -37.59 -8.62 -0.31
C LEU A 7 -37.69 -8.44 1.21
N HIS A 8 -36.76 -9.03 1.95
CA HIS A 8 -36.65 -8.76 3.36
C HIS A 8 -36.61 -7.24 3.53
N PRO A 9 -37.56 -6.62 4.24
CA PRO A 9 -37.38 -5.23 4.65
C PRO A 9 -36.03 -5.20 5.38
N LEU A 10 -35.19 -4.24 5.04
CA LEU A 10 -33.92 -4.00 5.72
C LEU A 10 -34.20 -4.10 7.22
N ALA A 11 -33.75 -5.20 7.81
CA ALA A 11 -34.13 -5.57 9.15
C ALA A 11 -33.68 -4.42 10.07
N ARG A 12 -34.61 -3.73 10.69
CA ARG A 12 -34.38 -2.85 11.82
C ARG A 12 -34.07 -3.72 13.04
N SER A 13 -33.00 -4.52 12.92
CA SER A 13 -32.39 -5.17 14.05
C SER A 13 -31.56 -4.10 14.76
N ARG A 14 -31.92 -3.83 16.02
CA ARG A 14 -31.00 -3.25 16.98
C ARG A 14 -29.92 -4.30 17.24
N SER A 15 -29.04 -4.55 16.25
CA SER A 15 -27.89 -5.41 16.43
C SER A 15 -26.83 -4.60 17.17
N LYS A 16 -26.32 -5.15 18.25
CA LYS A 16 -25.03 -4.78 18.83
C LYS A 16 -24.05 -4.64 17.66
N SER A 17 -23.22 -3.57 17.66
CA SER A 17 -22.17 -3.41 16.65
C SER A 17 -21.30 -4.68 16.70
N PRO A 18 -21.17 -5.43 15.62
CA PRO A 18 -20.33 -6.63 15.65
C PRO A 18 -18.88 -6.20 15.88
N GLY A 19 -18.16 -6.88 16.76
CA GLY A 19 -16.73 -6.65 16.99
C GLY A 19 -15.89 -6.89 15.73
N ILE A 20 -16.32 -7.87 14.90
CA ILE A 20 -15.70 -8.21 13.62
C ILE A 20 -16.55 -7.64 12.50
N PRO A 21 -15.97 -6.90 11.52
CA PRO A 21 -16.69 -6.37 10.38
C PRO A 21 -17.31 -7.50 9.52
N LEU A 22 -18.53 -7.29 9.04
CA LEU A 22 -19.12 -8.15 7.99
C LEU A 22 -18.64 -7.72 6.60
N ALA A 23 -18.42 -6.43 6.41
CA ALA A 23 -17.84 -5.84 5.20
C ALA A 23 -17.31 -4.45 5.52
N THR A 24 -16.18 -4.08 4.94
CA THR A 24 -15.59 -2.74 5.06
C THR A 24 -15.69 -1.97 3.75
N TYR A 25 -15.68 -0.64 3.87
CA TYR A 25 -15.53 0.29 2.75
C TYR A 25 -14.39 1.25 3.03
N ARG A 26 -13.31 1.15 2.25
CA ARG A 26 -12.11 1.96 2.41
C ARG A 26 -12.29 3.34 1.80
N LEU A 27 -12.13 4.38 2.63
CA LEU A 27 -12.15 5.79 2.25
C LEU A 27 -10.76 6.42 2.37
N GLN A 28 -10.36 7.17 1.35
CA GLN A 28 -9.19 8.04 1.39
C GLN A 28 -9.66 9.43 1.80
N LEU A 29 -9.35 9.79 3.06
CA LEU A 29 -9.71 11.09 3.63
C LEU A 29 -8.63 12.12 3.32
N HIS A 30 -9.09 13.32 2.99
CA HIS A 30 -8.25 14.50 2.77
C HIS A 30 -9.10 15.77 3.01
N ARG A 31 -8.50 16.95 2.95
CA ARG A 31 -9.20 18.22 3.25
C ARG A 31 -10.49 18.45 2.46
N ASP A 32 -10.57 17.95 1.22
CA ASP A 32 -11.76 18.12 0.35
C ASP A 32 -12.78 16.97 0.52
N PHE A 33 -12.40 15.89 1.21
CA PHE A 33 -13.26 14.76 1.57
C PHE A 33 -12.92 14.28 2.99
N GLY A 34 -13.38 15.01 3.99
CA GLY A 34 -13.17 14.72 5.41
C GLY A 34 -14.36 13.98 6.05
N PHE A 35 -14.46 14.09 7.38
CA PHE A 35 -15.47 13.38 8.16
C PHE A 35 -16.91 13.82 7.84
N ASP A 36 -17.15 15.10 7.59
CA ASP A 36 -18.50 15.60 7.30
C ASP A 36 -18.96 15.16 5.89
N GLN A 37 -18.06 15.10 4.92
CA GLN A 37 -18.35 14.55 3.60
C GLN A 37 -18.64 13.05 3.67
N ALA A 38 -17.86 12.29 4.46
CA ALA A 38 -18.12 10.87 4.70
C ALA A 38 -19.47 10.65 5.41
N LEU A 39 -19.79 11.48 6.43
CA LEU A 39 -21.08 11.46 7.13
C LEU A 39 -22.26 11.62 6.16
N ALA A 40 -22.12 12.51 5.18
CA ALA A 40 -23.16 12.75 4.17
C ALA A 40 -23.42 11.54 3.25
N GLN A 41 -22.50 10.56 3.19
CA GLN A 41 -22.64 9.37 2.35
C GLN A 41 -23.11 8.12 3.11
N LEU A 42 -23.38 8.21 4.41
CA LEU A 42 -23.69 7.03 5.23
C LEU A 42 -24.93 6.26 4.76
N ASP A 43 -25.93 6.94 4.19
CA ASP A 43 -27.12 6.28 3.65
C ASP A 43 -26.77 5.39 2.47
N TYR A 44 -25.84 5.83 1.60
CA TYR A 44 -25.34 5.03 0.52
C TYR A 44 -24.62 3.77 1.03
N PHE A 45 -23.68 3.93 1.96
CA PHE A 45 -22.92 2.81 2.51
C PHE A 45 -23.83 1.79 3.23
N GLN A 46 -24.82 2.27 3.99
CA GLN A 46 -25.79 1.40 4.64
C GLN A 46 -26.62 0.61 3.62
N ARG A 47 -27.11 1.25 2.55
CA ARG A 47 -27.90 0.62 1.49
C ARG A 47 -27.07 -0.38 0.69
N LEU A 48 -25.78 -0.09 0.48
CA LEU A 48 -24.86 -1.02 -0.17
C LEU A 48 -24.58 -2.27 0.67
N GLY A 49 -24.83 -2.21 1.99
CA GLY A 49 -24.63 -3.34 2.90
C GLY A 49 -23.31 -3.28 3.68
N ILE A 50 -22.65 -2.13 3.75
CA ILE A 50 -21.41 -1.95 4.51
C ILE A 50 -21.71 -1.96 6.01
N SER A 51 -20.90 -2.71 6.77
CA SER A 51 -20.99 -2.78 8.23
C SER A 51 -20.03 -1.81 8.92
N HIS A 52 -18.86 -1.54 8.33
CA HIS A 52 -17.85 -0.66 8.89
C HIS A 52 -17.25 0.23 7.80
N LEU A 53 -17.06 1.51 8.11
CA LEU A 53 -16.12 2.32 7.34
C LEU A 53 -14.68 1.97 7.75
N TYR A 54 -13.78 1.99 6.81
CA TYR A 54 -12.35 1.83 7.00
C TYR A 54 -11.65 3.05 6.39
N THR A 55 -11.05 3.89 7.22
CA THR A 55 -10.49 5.17 6.78
C THR A 55 -8.97 5.10 6.61
N SER A 56 -8.43 5.93 5.72
CA SER A 56 -7.01 6.30 5.74
C SER A 56 -6.64 6.90 7.10
N PRO A 57 -5.33 7.10 7.41
CA PRO A 57 -4.91 7.61 8.71
C PRO A 57 -5.61 8.91 9.09
N ILE A 58 -6.07 8.98 10.33
CA ILE A 58 -6.84 10.13 10.87
C ILE A 58 -6.00 11.03 11.78
N SER A 59 -4.77 10.65 12.10
CA SER A 59 -3.84 11.47 12.88
C SER A 59 -3.42 12.70 12.09
N THR A 60 -2.97 13.74 12.79
CA THR A 60 -2.55 15.00 12.16
C THR A 60 -1.38 14.74 11.21
N ALA A 61 -1.63 14.90 9.92
CA ALA A 61 -0.68 14.78 8.83
C ALA A 61 -0.16 16.15 8.39
N ARG A 62 0.78 16.18 7.47
CA ARG A 62 1.24 17.42 6.85
C ARG A 62 0.08 18.20 6.23
N PRO A 63 0.11 19.54 6.30
CA PRO A 63 -0.91 20.36 5.64
C PRO A 63 -1.03 20.04 4.15
N GLY A 64 -2.26 19.82 3.70
CA GLY A 64 -2.55 19.46 2.30
C GLY A 64 -2.26 18.00 1.94
N SER A 65 -1.96 17.13 2.88
CA SER A 65 -1.82 15.68 2.65
C SER A 65 -3.08 15.10 2.01
N THR A 66 -2.90 14.31 0.96
CA THR A 66 -3.99 13.64 0.24
C THR A 66 -4.18 12.18 0.64
N HIS A 67 -3.38 11.69 1.60
CA HIS A 67 -3.35 10.28 2.00
C HIS A 67 -3.24 10.05 3.52
N GLY A 68 -2.66 10.98 4.29
CA GLY A 68 -2.57 10.90 5.75
C GLY A 68 -1.42 10.06 6.32
N TYR A 69 -0.59 9.42 5.48
CA TYR A 69 0.55 8.61 5.96
C TYR A 69 1.77 9.43 6.38
N ASP A 70 1.80 10.71 6.07
CA ASP A 70 2.84 11.67 6.45
C ASP A 70 2.48 12.37 7.78
N VAL A 71 2.29 11.55 8.82
CA VAL A 71 1.89 11.98 10.17
C VAL A 71 2.95 12.88 10.80
N ILE A 72 2.55 14.06 11.29
CA ILE A 72 3.41 14.99 12.05
C ILE A 72 3.07 15.05 13.54
N ASP A 73 1.84 14.67 13.92
CA ASP A 73 1.41 14.55 15.32
C ASP A 73 0.43 13.37 15.48
N PRO A 74 0.89 12.24 16.06
CA PRO A 74 0.05 11.05 16.23
C PRO A 74 -0.91 11.15 17.40
N THR A 75 -0.85 12.22 18.22
CA THR A 75 -1.62 12.37 19.45
C THR A 75 -2.98 13.07 19.22
N ARG A 76 -3.19 13.64 18.04
CA ARG A 76 -4.36 14.44 17.68
C ARG A 76 -4.98 14.02 16.36
N VAL A 77 -6.32 14.12 16.32
CA VAL A 77 -7.08 13.94 15.06
C VAL A 77 -6.80 15.12 14.15
N ASN A 78 -6.58 14.85 12.87
CA ASN A 78 -6.22 15.84 11.86
C ASN A 78 -7.32 16.91 11.72
N PRO A 79 -7.00 18.19 11.97
CA PRO A 79 -7.96 19.28 11.85
C PRO A 79 -8.46 19.51 10.42
N GLU A 80 -7.65 19.19 9.39
CA GLU A 80 -8.08 19.29 7.98
C GLU A 80 -9.17 18.28 7.61
N LEU A 81 -9.31 17.18 8.37
CA LEU A 81 -10.38 16.20 8.21
C LEU A 81 -11.66 16.59 8.98
N GLY A 82 -11.63 17.67 9.76
CA GLY A 82 -12.72 18.11 10.64
C GLY A 82 -12.43 17.92 12.13
N GLY A 83 -11.21 17.49 12.48
CA GLY A 83 -10.77 17.31 13.86
C GLY A 83 -11.57 16.24 14.63
N GLU A 84 -11.39 16.19 15.94
CA GLU A 84 -12.07 15.20 16.78
C GLU A 84 -13.59 15.38 16.82
N ASP A 85 -14.09 16.62 16.74
CA ASP A 85 -15.53 16.89 16.71
C ASP A 85 -16.18 16.34 15.44
N GLY A 86 -15.50 16.47 14.28
CA GLY A 86 -15.95 15.87 13.02
C GLY A 86 -15.97 14.34 13.10
N LEU A 87 -14.94 13.74 13.66
CA LEU A 87 -14.89 12.30 13.90
C LEU A 87 -16.05 11.82 14.79
N ARG A 88 -16.35 12.54 15.88
CA ARG A 88 -17.46 12.21 16.77
C ARG A 88 -18.82 12.29 16.07
N ARG A 89 -19.05 13.31 15.22
CA ARG A 89 -20.26 13.39 14.40
C ARG A 89 -20.38 12.20 13.44
N LEU A 90 -19.29 11.86 12.74
CA LEU A 90 -19.26 10.71 11.85
C LEU A 90 -19.61 9.42 12.59
N VAL A 91 -18.94 9.15 13.73
CA VAL A 91 -19.18 7.93 14.51
C VAL A 91 -20.60 7.90 15.07
N THR A 92 -21.15 9.02 15.53
CA THR A 92 -22.56 9.11 15.95
C THR A 92 -23.50 8.69 14.80
N GLY A 93 -23.26 9.19 13.59
CA GLY A 93 -24.02 8.80 12.40
C GLY A 93 -23.88 7.33 12.05
N LEU A 94 -22.69 6.77 12.20
CA LEU A 94 -22.42 5.32 12.01
C LEU A 94 -23.22 4.50 13.03
N ARG A 95 -23.11 4.82 14.32
CA ARG A 95 -23.81 4.08 15.38
C ARG A 95 -25.34 4.10 15.23
N GLN A 96 -25.91 5.22 14.79
CA GLN A 96 -27.36 5.32 14.49
C GLN A 96 -27.78 4.33 13.38
N ARG A 97 -26.85 3.89 12.53
CA ARG A 97 -27.08 2.93 11.44
C ARG A 97 -26.59 1.52 11.75
N GLY A 98 -26.11 1.25 12.97
CA GLY A 98 -25.53 -0.03 13.35
C GLY A 98 -24.17 -0.31 12.66
N MET A 99 -23.46 0.75 12.26
CA MET A 99 -22.18 0.66 11.59
C MET A 99 -21.01 0.99 12.54
N GLY A 100 -19.84 0.43 12.22
CA GLY A 100 -18.58 0.64 12.94
C GLY A 100 -17.55 1.44 12.17
N LEU A 101 -16.40 1.66 12.81
CA LEU A 101 -15.26 2.36 12.25
C LEU A 101 -13.96 1.59 12.47
N VAL A 102 -13.22 1.35 11.40
CA VAL A 102 -11.84 0.87 11.39
C VAL A 102 -10.95 2.02 10.92
N ILE A 103 -9.84 2.24 11.58
CA ILE A 103 -8.88 3.29 11.21
C ILE A 103 -7.55 2.69 10.79
N ASP A 104 -6.86 3.41 9.93
CA ASP A 104 -5.47 3.11 9.57
C ASP A 104 -4.53 3.77 10.60
N HIS A 105 -3.57 3.03 11.10
CA HIS A 105 -2.58 3.50 12.06
C HIS A 105 -1.16 3.30 11.54
N VAL A 106 -0.34 4.33 11.63
CA VAL A 106 1.03 4.38 11.09
C VAL A 106 2.05 4.35 12.22
N PRO A 107 2.51 3.17 12.66
CA PRO A 107 3.47 3.08 13.76
C PRO A 107 4.93 3.20 13.32
N ASN A 108 5.25 2.88 12.06
CA ASN A 108 6.63 2.71 11.61
C ASN A 108 7.40 4.02 11.43
N HIS A 109 6.72 5.12 11.09
CA HIS A 109 7.39 6.37 10.69
C HIS A 109 6.54 7.60 10.96
N MET A 110 7.18 8.77 10.93
CA MET A 110 6.54 10.08 10.91
C MET A 110 7.16 10.96 9.84
N ALA A 111 6.39 11.94 9.39
CA ALA A 111 6.91 12.98 8.51
C ALA A 111 7.89 13.88 9.25
N VAL A 112 9.00 14.16 8.58
CA VAL A 112 10.10 14.98 9.10
C VAL A 112 10.55 16.01 8.08
N GLY A 113 11.12 17.10 8.56
CA GLY A 113 11.59 18.23 7.75
C GLY A 113 12.05 19.34 8.66
N GLY A 114 11.23 20.37 8.79
CA GLY A 114 11.51 21.50 9.69
C GLY A 114 10.73 21.43 11.01
N LEU A 115 9.97 22.51 11.27
CA LEU A 115 9.23 22.72 12.53
C LEU A 115 7.85 22.04 12.56
N GLU A 116 7.40 21.43 11.51
CA GLU A 116 6.05 20.89 11.36
C GLU A 116 5.78 19.72 12.33
N ASN A 117 6.80 18.85 12.51
CA ASN A 117 6.76 17.76 13.48
C ASN A 117 7.46 18.22 14.76
N PRO A 118 6.74 18.38 15.88
CA PRO A 118 7.34 18.91 17.11
C PRO A 118 8.39 17.99 17.73
N TRP A 119 8.28 16.67 17.58
CA TRP A 119 9.28 15.73 18.07
C TRP A 119 10.59 15.83 17.28
N TRP A 120 10.47 15.88 15.95
CA TRP A 120 11.63 16.05 15.07
C TRP A 120 12.28 17.42 15.23
N ALA A 121 11.49 18.48 15.33
CA ALA A 121 11.98 19.82 15.59
C ALA A 121 12.80 19.91 16.89
N ASP A 122 12.34 19.21 17.93
CA ASP A 122 13.08 19.13 19.20
C ASP A 122 14.42 18.37 19.06
N VAL A 123 14.45 17.32 18.24
CA VAL A 123 15.70 16.60 17.92
C VAL A 123 16.66 17.51 17.14
N LEU A 124 16.19 18.24 16.15
CA LEU A 124 17.04 19.18 15.41
C LEU A 124 17.59 20.31 16.31
N GLU A 125 16.82 20.72 17.29
CA GLU A 125 17.20 21.78 18.22
C GLU A 125 18.21 21.35 19.30
N TRP A 126 18.02 20.13 19.85
CA TRP A 126 18.75 19.63 21.01
C TRP A 126 19.69 18.45 20.71
N GLY A 127 19.66 17.90 19.50
CA GLY A 127 20.46 16.74 19.09
C GLY A 127 20.16 15.50 19.95
N ALA A 128 21.19 14.76 20.27
CA ALA A 128 21.10 13.56 21.13
C ALA A 128 20.61 13.86 22.56
N GLN A 129 20.56 15.12 22.96
CA GLN A 129 20.04 15.53 24.28
C GLN A 129 18.54 15.82 24.27
N SER A 130 17.88 15.72 23.16
CA SER A 130 16.42 15.79 23.05
C SER A 130 15.77 14.59 23.74
N PRO A 131 14.69 14.74 24.52
CA PRO A 131 13.89 13.60 25.00
C PRO A 131 13.25 12.81 23.86
N CYS A 132 13.13 13.42 22.66
CA CYS A 132 12.63 12.75 21.46
C CYS A 132 13.75 12.12 20.61
N ALA A 133 15.03 12.22 21.00
CA ALA A 133 16.13 11.64 20.23
C ALA A 133 15.98 10.13 20.07
N GLU A 134 15.51 9.46 21.11
CA GLU A 134 15.27 8.02 21.12
C GLU A 134 13.91 7.60 20.50
N TYR A 135 13.11 8.57 20.06
CA TYR A 135 11.85 8.26 19.35
C TYR A 135 12.09 7.85 17.91
N PHE A 136 13.11 8.44 17.30
CA PHE A 136 13.51 8.17 15.94
C PHE A 136 14.72 7.22 15.91
N ASP A 137 14.81 6.44 14.86
CA ASP A 137 15.91 5.51 14.63
C ASP A 137 17.10 6.26 14.00
N ILE A 138 17.81 7.05 14.83
CA ILE A 138 18.94 7.90 14.44
C ILE A 138 20.23 7.30 15.01
N ASP A 139 21.27 7.22 14.18
CA ASP A 139 22.62 6.87 14.56
C ASP A 139 23.44 8.15 14.80
N PHE A 140 23.54 8.58 16.05
CA PHE A 140 24.36 9.73 16.45
C PHE A 140 25.86 9.42 16.47
N ASP A 141 26.24 8.13 16.43
CA ASP A 141 27.62 7.65 16.35
C ASP A 141 28.01 7.26 14.92
N ALA A 142 27.43 7.94 13.94
CA ALA A 142 27.65 7.67 12.52
C ALA A 142 29.15 7.60 12.17
N VAL A 143 29.50 6.69 11.25
CA VAL A 143 30.88 6.49 10.78
C VAL A 143 31.42 7.76 10.10
N GLU A 144 30.57 8.57 9.48
CA GLU A 144 30.96 9.87 8.89
C GLU A 144 31.22 10.91 10.00
N PRO A 145 32.48 11.35 10.21
CA PRO A 145 32.81 12.20 11.35
C PRO A 145 32.05 13.53 11.40
N ARG A 146 31.61 14.06 10.23
CA ARG A 146 30.82 15.29 10.15
C ARG A 146 29.39 15.14 10.64
N LEU A 147 28.92 13.89 10.81
CA LEU A 147 27.59 13.55 11.35
C LEU A 147 27.67 13.07 12.80
N SER A 148 28.84 12.93 13.39
CA SER A 148 28.98 12.57 14.81
C SER A 148 28.25 13.60 15.71
N GLY A 149 27.24 13.13 16.45
CA GLY A 149 26.35 13.96 17.28
C GLY A 149 25.37 14.83 16.51
N ARG A 150 25.22 14.66 15.19
CA ARG A 150 24.33 15.46 14.33
C ARG A 150 23.40 14.56 13.52
N VAL A 151 22.34 15.19 13.04
CA VAL A 151 21.37 14.57 12.12
C VAL A 151 21.62 15.08 10.70
N LEU A 152 21.75 14.21 9.71
CA LEU A 152 21.71 14.65 8.32
C LEU A 152 20.31 15.15 7.99
N ALA A 153 20.21 16.38 7.49
CA ALA A 153 18.96 17.01 7.06
C ALA A 153 18.98 17.23 5.52
N PRO A 154 18.66 16.19 4.71
CA PRO A 154 18.82 16.21 3.26
C PRO A 154 17.56 16.81 2.60
N PHE A 155 17.30 18.09 2.89
CA PHE A 155 16.07 18.77 2.46
C PHE A 155 16.31 19.89 1.45
N LEU A 156 17.56 20.11 1.00
CA LEU A 156 17.86 21.11 -0.01
C LEU A 156 17.63 20.54 -1.41
N GLY A 157 17.04 21.34 -2.29
CA GLY A 157 16.82 20.99 -3.69
C GLY A 157 18.08 21.03 -4.58
N GLY A 158 19.20 21.52 -4.03
CA GLY A 158 20.50 21.59 -4.69
C GLY A 158 21.62 21.62 -3.67
N SER A 159 22.88 21.78 -4.13
CA SER A 159 24.02 21.77 -3.22
C SER A 159 23.95 22.87 -2.15
N TYR A 160 24.38 22.57 -0.93
CA TYR A 160 24.41 23.50 0.18
C TYR A 160 25.13 24.81 -0.18
N GLY A 161 26.26 24.69 -0.88
CA GLY A 161 27.04 25.88 -1.29
C GLY A 161 26.27 26.77 -2.25
N GLN A 162 25.50 26.18 -3.19
CA GLN A 162 24.65 26.95 -4.11
C GLN A 162 23.48 27.61 -3.38
N ALA A 163 22.77 26.88 -2.53
CA ALA A 163 21.65 27.43 -1.73
C ALA A 163 22.11 28.61 -0.86
N LEU A 164 23.30 28.50 -0.27
CA LEU A 164 23.90 29.58 0.51
C LEU A 164 24.33 30.75 -0.37
N ALA A 165 24.98 30.50 -1.51
CA ALA A 165 25.45 31.56 -2.43
C ALA A 165 24.31 32.34 -3.10
N GLN A 166 23.19 31.63 -3.39
CA GLN A 166 21.99 32.23 -3.98
C GLN A 166 21.08 32.88 -2.92
N ALA A 167 21.50 32.90 -1.64
CA ALA A 167 20.72 33.40 -0.51
C ALA A 167 19.32 32.77 -0.40
N GLU A 168 19.20 31.48 -0.73
CA GLU A 168 17.99 30.68 -0.48
C GLU A 168 17.88 30.31 1.00
N LEU A 169 19.01 30.11 1.68
CA LEU A 169 19.11 29.95 3.13
C LEU A 169 19.11 31.33 3.78
N LYS A 170 18.13 31.59 4.65
CA LYS A 170 17.92 32.88 5.30
C LYS A 170 17.64 32.73 6.77
N LEU A 171 18.31 33.52 7.59
CA LEU A 171 17.89 33.71 8.97
C LEU A 171 16.55 34.46 8.98
N ARG A 172 15.58 34.02 9.77
CA ARG A 172 14.31 34.71 10.01
C ARG A 172 14.03 34.79 11.51
N PHE A 173 13.30 35.79 11.91
CA PHE A 173 12.77 35.90 13.26
C PHE A 173 11.29 35.52 13.23
N GLU A 174 10.92 34.52 14.02
CA GLU A 174 9.54 34.04 14.12
C GLU A 174 9.06 34.14 15.58
N PRO A 175 8.21 35.13 15.89
CA PRO A 175 7.71 35.36 17.26
C PRO A 175 6.97 34.14 17.84
N ALA A 176 6.26 33.39 17.00
CA ALA A 176 5.54 32.18 17.42
C ALA A 176 6.48 31.07 17.90
N HIS A 177 7.68 30.98 17.33
CA HIS A 177 8.74 30.08 17.77
C HIS A 177 9.59 30.67 18.91
N GLY A 178 9.43 31.93 19.18
CA GLY A 178 10.15 32.62 20.23
C GLY A 178 11.59 33.01 19.89
N GLY A 179 11.97 33.04 18.60
CA GLY A 179 13.35 33.34 18.25
C GLY A 179 13.66 33.27 16.74
N PHE A 180 14.94 33.14 16.48
CA PHE A 180 15.44 32.98 15.12
C PHE A 180 15.31 31.52 14.65
N VAL A 181 14.95 31.36 13.37
CA VAL A 181 14.90 30.10 12.65
C VAL A 181 15.65 30.25 11.34
N LEU A 182 16.16 29.17 10.81
CA LEU A 182 16.63 29.12 9.45
C LEU A 182 15.44 28.84 8.52
N ALA A 183 15.31 29.64 7.47
CA ALA A 183 14.31 29.44 6.42
C ALA A 183 14.99 28.97 5.13
N TYR A 184 14.39 27.96 4.51
CA TYR A 184 14.67 27.53 3.14
C TYR A 184 13.32 27.39 2.42
N PHE A 185 13.00 28.32 1.54
CA PHE A 185 11.66 28.50 0.98
C PHE A 185 10.56 28.46 2.07
N ASP A 186 9.64 27.50 2.03
CA ASP A 186 8.59 27.35 3.03
C ASP A 186 9.02 26.53 4.26
N GLN A 187 10.17 25.85 4.19
CA GLN A 187 10.68 25.06 5.30
C GLN A 187 11.33 25.97 6.36
N ARG A 188 11.19 25.57 7.63
CA ARG A 188 11.78 26.25 8.79
C ARG A 188 12.51 25.25 9.64
N PHE A 189 13.76 25.54 9.95
CA PHE A 189 14.60 24.71 10.80
C PHE A 189 14.91 25.45 12.11
N PRO A 190 14.81 24.79 13.28
CA PRO A 190 15.11 25.40 14.54
C PRO A 190 16.62 25.68 14.66
N LEU A 191 16.97 26.67 15.47
CA LEU A 191 18.36 26.92 15.89
C LEU A 191 18.49 26.58 17.36
N THR A 192 19.56 25.85 17.72
CA THR A 192 19.80 25.56 19.13
C THR A 192 19.97 26.83 19.94
N PRO A 193 19.23 27.00 21.07
CA PRO A 193 19.35 28.19 21.93
C PRO A 193 20.74 28.34 22.52
N LEU A 194 21.49 27.26 22.68
CA LEU A 194 22.84 27.25 23.24
C LEU A 194 23.88 27.97 22.34
N ARG A 195 23.53 28.26 21.10
CA ARG A 195 24.41 28.93 20.10
C ARG A 195 23.86 30.24 19.56
N LEU A 196 22.68 30.67 20.03
CA LEU A 196 22.08 31.94 19.58
C LEU A 196 22.91 33.17 20.01
N GLY A 197 23.64 33.08 21.10
CA GLY A 197 24.55 34.15 21.51
C GLY A 197 25.55 34.55 20.44
N ALA A 198 26.06 33.61 19.63
CA ALA A 198 26.96 33.92 18.51
C ALA A 198 26.28 34.77 17.44
N ALA A 199 25.02 34.45 17.11
CA ALA A 199 24.24 35.23 16.13
C ALA A 199 23.91 36.65 16.64
N LEU A 200 23.57 36.77 17.92
CA LEU A 200 23.23 38.06 18.56
C LEU A 200 24.43 39.02 18.64
N ARG A 201 25.61 38.48 18.92
CA ARG A 201 26.87 39.31 18.93
C ARG A 201 27.19 39.93 17.60
N ALA A 202 26.77 39.32 16.51
CA ALA A 202 26.99 39.90 15.17
C ALA A 202 26.23 41.22 14.94
N ALA A 203 25.27 41.57 15.80
CA ALA A 203 24.54 42.84 15.79
C ALA A 203 25.25 43.96 16.59
N GLY A 204 26.49 43.74 17.08
CA GLY A 204 27.25 44.70 17.85
C GLY A 204 26.79 44.86 19.30
N ASP A 205 27.02 46.02 19.90
CA ASP A 205 26.81 46.26 21.34
C ASP A 205 25.35 45.99 21.80
N THR A 206 24.38 46.30 20.96
CA THR A 206 22.94 46.06 21.28
C THR A 206 22.60 44.58 21.43
N GLY A 207 23.37 43.69 20.81
CA GLY A 207 23.18 42.23 20.92
C GLY A 207 23.91 41.58 22.09
N GLN A 208 24.90 42.27 22.68
CA GLN A 208 25.83 41.70 23.65
C GLN A 208 25.14 41.21 24.95
N GLU A 209 24.19 41.97 25.46
CA GLU A 209 23.46 41.60 26.69
C GLU A 209 22.68 40.31 26.48
N TRP A 210 21.87 40.23 25.44
CA TRP A 210 21.10 39.05 25.11
C TRP A 210 22.00 37.86 24.74
N ALA A 211 23.11 38.12 24.03
CA ALA A 211 24.09 37.08 23.74
C ALA A 211 24.63 36.44 25.03
N SER A 212 25.00 37.25 26.01
CA SER A 212 25.49 36.74 27.31
C SER A 212 24.45 35.92 28.04
N ARG A 213 23.16 36.26 27.96
CA ARG A 213 22.05 35.50 28.56
C ARG A 213 21.84 34.16 27.90
N PHE A 214 21.92 34.08 26.55
CA PHE A 214 21.85 32.80 25.85
C PHE A 214 23.09 31.94 26.08
N ASP A 215 24.30 32.53 26.14
CA ASP A 215 25.52 31.79 26.43
C ASP A 215 25.53 31.19 27.85
N ALA A 216 24.91 31.88 28.82
CA ALA A 216 24.77 31.40 30.18
C ALA A 216 23.94 30.09 30.29
N LEU A 217 23.09 29.79 29.28
CA LEU A 217 22.34 28.52 29.23
C LEU A 217 23.28 27.32 29.23
N ALA A 218 24.42 27.40 28.52
CA ALA A 218 25.40 26.31 28.45
C ALA A 218 26.09 26.00 29.78
N GLN A 219 26.00 26.89 30.80
CA GLN A 219 26.56 26.70 32.11
C GLN A 219 25.59 25.99 33.09
N ILE A 220 24.38 25.73 32.71
CA ILE A 220 23.39 25.04 33.55
C ILE A 220 23.67 23.54 33.50
N GLU A 221 23.81 22.91 34.67
CA GLU A 221 24.30 21.52 34.77
C GLU A 221 23.41 20.47 34.15
N THR A 222 22.06 20.63 34.22
CA THR A 222 21.15 19.61 33.73
C THR A 222 20.43 20.07 32.47
N ILE A 223 20.25 19.14 31.51
CA ILE A 223 19.57 19.41 30.29
C ILE A 223 18.13 19.88 30.51
N GLU A 224 17.43 19.31 31.49
CA GLU A 224 16.05 19.71 31.81
C GLU A 224 15.99 21.16 32.28
N ALA A 225 16.90 21.61 33.14
CA ALA A 225 17.02 22.99 33.59
C ALA A 225 17.41 23.92 32.42
N GLN A 226 18.34 23.48 31.55
CA GLN A 226 18.70 24.22 30.33
C GLN A 226 17.49 24.46 29.46
N ARG A 227 16.73 23.42 29.18
CA ARG A 227 15.53 23.48 28.33
C ARG A 227 14.47 24.44 28.92
N LYS A 228 14.21 24.35 30.21
CA LYS A 228 13.29 25.23 30.92
C LYS A 228 13.75 26.68 30.88
N ALA A 229 15.03 26.93 31.13
CA ALA A 229 15.62 28.24 31.06
C ALA A 229 15.61 28.82 29.63
N ALA A 230 15.92 27.99 28.62
CA ALA A 230 15.86 28.37 27.22
C ALA A 230 14.46 28.78 26.79
N ALA A 231 13.42 27.98 27.15
CA ALA A 231 12.04 28.30 26.87
C ALA A 231 11.59 29.63 27.51
N ALA A 232 11.95 29.86 28.79
CA ALA A 232 11.66 31.10 29.46
C ALA A 232 12.36 32.30 28.81
N LEU A 233 13.63 32.13 28.46
CA LEU A 233 14.45 33.18 27.80
C LEU A 233 13.91 33.53 26.40
N ARG A 234 13.52 32.52 25.61
CA ARG A 234 12.88 32.71 24.29
C ARG A 234 11.57 33.48 24.42
N LYS A 235 10.71 33.09 25.35
CA LYS A 235 9.43 33.77 25.60
C LYS A 235 9.68 35.25 25.96
N GLN A 236 10.67 35.54 26.79
CA GLN A 236 11.04 36.90 27.13
C GLN A 236 11.58 37.63 25.89
N PHE A 237 12.51 37.05 25.16
CA PHE A 237 13.07 37.62 23.92
C PHE A 237 11.99 37.92 22.89
N ALA A 238 11.03 37.00 22.68
CA ALA A 238 9.92 37.21 21.77
C ALA A 238 8.99 38.36 22.18
N ASN A 239 8.68 38.48 23.47
CA ASN A 239 7.83 39.55 23.99
C ASN A 239 8.50 40.93 23.86
N ASP A 240 9.80 41.01 24.14
CA ASP A 240 10.57 42.22 24.09
C ASP A 240 10.87 42.62 22.63
N SER A 241 11.05 41.67 21.72
CA SER A 241 11.38 41.91 20.31
C SER A 241 10.28 42.63 19.53
N ALA A 242 9.03 42.45 19.93
CA ALA A 242 7.89 43.10 19.28
C ALA A 242 7.83 44.63 19.51
N ARG A 243 8.52 45.14 20.55
CA ARG A 243 8.43 46.54 20.96
C ARG A 243 9.79 47.25 21.12
N VAL A 244 10.77 46.57 21.72
CA VAL A 244 12.04 47.16 22.11
C VAL A 244 13.20 46.62 21.28
N LEU A 245 13.15 45.34 20.87
CA LEU A 245 14.25 44.66 20.22
C LEU A 245 14.14 44.58 18.69
N LEU A 246 13.19 45.32 18.08
CA LEU A 246 13.05 45.32 16.62
C LEU A 246 14.34 45.76 15.89
N PRO A 247 15.09 46.80 16.35
CA PRO A 247 16.38 47.15 15.76
C PRO A 247 17.42 46.06 15.92
N LEU A 248 17.47 45.35 17.07
CA LEU A 248 18.35 44.20 17.31
C LEU A 248 18.06 43.06 16.35
N THR A 249 16.80 42.66 16.23
CA THR A 249 16.42 41.57 15.31
C THR A 249 16.78 41.90 13.87
N GLN A 250 16.54 43.16 13.43
CA GLN A 250 16.92 43.64 12.10
C GLN A 250 18.44 43.62 11.89
N ALA A 251 19.21 44.04 12.88
CA ALA A 251 20.66 44.03 12.82
C ALA A 251 21.24 42.61 12.74
N VAL A 252 20.66 41.65 13.49
CA VAL A 252 21.03 40.22 13.42
C VAL A 252 20.75 39.69 12.03
N LEU A 253 19.57 39.94 11.48
CA LEU A 253 19.18 39.49 10.14
C LEU A 253 20.10 40.10 9.06
N ALA A 254 20.39 41.37 9.13
CA ALA A 254 21.32 42.08 8.22
C ALA A 254 22.75 41.51 8.31
N ALA A 255 23.23 41.25 9.52
CA ALA A 255 24.56 40.69 9.75
C ALA A 255 24.74 39.28 9.18
N HIS A 256 23.64 38.52 9.00
CA HIS A 256 23.64 37.14 8.46
C HIS A 256 23.03 37.08 7.06
N ASP A 257 22.95 38.19 6.35
CA ASP A 257 22.41 38.18 4.97
C ASP A 257 23.44 37.52 4.03
N ALA A 258 23.07 36.39 3.48
CA ALA A 258 23.95 35.60 2.60
C ALA A 258 24.25 36.28 1.25
N ARG A 259 23.59 37.37 0.90
CA ARG A 259 23.90 38.18 -0.28
C ARG A 259 25.23 38.92 -0.08
N ASP A 260 25.60 39.25 1.14
CA ASP A 260 26.90 39.77 1.48
C ASP A 260 27.91 38.66 1.83
N ALA A 261 29.16 38.79 1.45
CA ALA A 261 30.19 37.77 1.68
C ALA A 261 30.45 37.52 3.17
N GLN A 262 30.44 38.54 4.01
CA GLN A 262 30.63 38.40 5.45
C GLN A 262 29.37 37.81 6.12
N GLY A 263 28.19 38.27 5.70
CA GLY A 263 26.91 37.72 6.17
C GLY A 263 26.77 36.24 5.83
N ARG A 264 27.17 35.84 4.62
CA ARG A 264 27.24 34.45 4.19
C ARG A 264 28.19 33.61 5.05
N ALA A 265 29.38 34.12 5.32
CA ALA A 265 30.34 33.42 6.19
C ALA A 265 29.83 33.27 7.63
N ARG A 266 29.14 34.28 8.18
CA ARG A 266 28.54 34.23 9.52
C ARG A 266 27.37 33.25 9.57
N LEU A 267 26.49 33.27 8.55
CA LEU A 267 25.39 32.34 8.46
C LEU A 267 25.89 30.89 8.35
N HIS A 268 26.90 30.63 7.52
CA HIS A 268 27.55 29.32 7.44
C HIS A 268 28.11 28.89 8.80
N ALA A 269 28.87 29.74 9.46
CA ALA A 269 29.43 29.45 10.78
C ALA A 269 28.33 29.14 11.83
N LEU A 270 27.20 29.86 11.78
CA LEU A 270 26.06 29.58 12.68
C LEU A 270 25.44 28.21 12.38
N LEU A 271 25.32 27.85 11.10
CA LEU A 271 24.75 26.55 10.70
C LEU A 271 25.65 25.36 11.05
N GLU A 272 26.98 25.54 10.99
CA GLU A 272 27.94 24.52 11.41
C GLU A 272 27.93 24.23 12.94
N MET A 273 27.28 25.10 13.72
CA MET A 273 27.10 24.90 15.18
C MET A 273 25.79 24.19 15.54
N GLN A 274 24.95 23.85 14.57
CA GLN A 274 23.66 23.19 14.82
C GLN A 274 23.84 21.69 15.01
N HIS A 275 22.81 21.04 15.58
CA HIS A 275 22.73 19.57 15.77
C HIS A 275 22.32 18.83 14.52
N TYR A 276 22.23 19.51 13.40
CA TYR A 276 21.93 18.93 12.09
C TYR A 276 22.87 19.51 11.03
N ARG A 277 23.01 18.77 9.93
CA ARG A 277 23.74 19.19 8.73
C ARG A 277 22.76 19.22 7.56
N LEU A 278 22.52 20.42 7.02
CA LEU A 278 21.75 20.59 5.79
C LEU A 278 22.54 20.07 4.59
N ALA A 279 21.89 19.31 3.72
CA ALA A 279 22.50 18.76 2.52
C ALA A 279 21.50 18.70 1.35
N ASP A 280 22.06 18.58 0.14
CA ASP A 280 21.29 18.21 -1.05
C ASP A 280 20.55 16.90 -0.78
N TRP A 281 19.29 16.81 -1.20
CA TRP A 281 18.45 15.65 -0.96
C TRP A 281 19.04 14.35 -1.53
N ARG A 282 19.88 14.46 -2.57
CA ARG A 282 20.57 13.30 -3.19
C ARG A 282 21.62 12.65 -2.28
N CYS A 283 22.17 13.42 -1.35
CA CYS A 283 23.15 12.88 -0.39
C CYS A 283 22.55 11.83 0.56
N ALA A 284 21.22 11.80 0.68
CA ALA A 284 20.56 10.88 1.60
C ALA A 284 20.82 9.41 1.29
N ALA A 285 20.91 9.04 0.02
CA ALA A 285 21.17 7.66 -0.36
C ALA A 285 22.49 7.12 0.22
N ASP A 286 23.50 7.99 0.31
CA ASP A 286 24.86 7.65 0.66
C ASP A 286 25.25 7.98 2.11
N GLU A 287 24.66 9.05 2.70
CA GLU A 287 25.15 9.62 3.97
C GLU A 287 24.10 9.65 5.09
N ILE A 288 22.82 9.29 4.84
CA ILE A 288 21.79 9.43 5.88
C ILE A 288 22.07 8.54 7.08
N ASN A 289 22.01 9.14 8.27
CA ASN A 289 22.30 8.46 9.53
C ASN A 289 21.04 8.17 10.37
N TRP A 290 19.89 8.04 9.70
CA TRP A 290 18.63 7.63 10.32
C TRP A 290 17.81 6.78 9.36
N ARG A 291 16.95 5.90 9.90
CA ARG A 291 16.13 5.00 9.07
C ARG A 291 15.00 5.77 8.42
N ARG A 292 14.86 5.61 7.10
CA ARG A 292 13.74 6.16 6.33
C ARG A 292 12.62 5.13 6.19
N PHE A 293 11.40 5.63 5.93
CA PHE A 293 10.38 4.82 5.31
C PHE A 293 10.71 4.69 3.82
N PHE A 294 11.03 3.48 3.39
CA PHE A 294 11.62 3.23 2.07
C PHE A 294 12.83 4.14 1.81
N ASP A 295 12.85 4.82 0.67
CA ASP A 295 13.87 5.80 0.28
C ASP A 295 13.38 7.26 0.35
N ILE A 296 12.28 7.52 1.09
CA ILE A 296 11.64 8.83 1.20
C ILE A 296 12.32 9.66 2.30
N ASN A 297 13.05 10.69 1.89
CA ASN A 297 13.79 11.59 2.80
C ASN A 297 12.90 12.38 3.78
N ALA A 298 11.62 12.45 3.51
CA ALA A 298 10.67 13.20 4.32
C ALA A 298 9.96 12.35 5.40
N LEU A 299 10.30 11.05 5.54
CA LEU A 299 9.66 10.11 6.45
C LEU A 299 10.72 9.36 7.27
N ALA A 300 10.81 9.66 8.57
CA ALA A 300 11.78 9.03 9.49
C ALA A 300 11.15 7.89 10.28
N GLY A 301 11.87 6.78 10.36
CA GLY A 301 11.49 5.61 11.12
C GLY A 301 11.47 5.85 12.62
N LEU A 302 10.46 5.28 13.28
CA LEU A 302 10.30 5.32 14.73
C LEU A 302 10.88 4.06 15.39
N ARG A 303 11.32 4.18 16.63
CA ARG A 303 11.75 3.08 17.48
C ARG A 303 10.59 2.58 18.32
N ILE A 304 9.61 2.00 17.65
CA ILE A 304 8.35 1.59 18.27
C ILE A 304 8.51 0.47 19.31
N GLU A 305 9.64 -0.22 19.29
CA GLU A 305 10.03 -1.21 20.30
C GLU A 305 10.29 -0.60 21.70
N ARG A 306 10.44 0.74 21.77
CA ARG A 306 10.57 1.43 23.04
C ARG A 306 9.21 1.72 23.65
N PRO A 307 8.96 1.32 24.91
CA PRO A 307 7.65 1.48 25.54
C PRO A 307 7.12 2.91 25.53
N GLU A 308 7.97 3.91 25.76
CA GLU A 308 7.60 5.32 25.74
C GLU A 308 7.18 5.80 24.35
N VAL A 309 7.79 5.29 23.28
CA VAL A 309 7.44 5.62 21.90
C VAL A 309 6.13 4.95 21.51
N PHE A 310 5.98 3.66 21.86
CA PHE A 310 4.73 2.93 21.66
C PHE A 310 3.55 3.63 22.34
N GLU A 311 3.67 3.99 23.63
CA GLU A 311 2.58 4.65 24.35
C GLU A 311 2.27 6.03 23.75
N ALA A 312 3.28 6.82 23.36
CA ALA A 312 3.08 8.15 22.81
C ALA A 312 2.39 8.10 21.43
N THR A 313 2.79 7.17 20.56
CA THR A 313 2.22 7.04 19.22
C THR A 313 0.82 6.44 19.21
N HIS A 314 0.49 5.57 20.17
CA HIS A 314 -0.81 4.90 20.28
C HIS A 314 -1.80 5.59 21.22
N ALA A 315 -1.40 6.65 21.91
CA ALA A 315 -2.25 7.34 22.89
C ALA A 315 -3.63 7.76 22.32
N LEU A 316 -3.64 8.28 21.08
CA LEU A 316 -4.88 8.63 20.38
C LEU A 316 -5.74 7.40 20.10
N LEU A 317 -5.16 6.36 19.52
CA LEU A 317 -5.86 5.10 19.21
C LEU A 317 -6.50 4.50 20.47
N PHE A 318 -5.73 4.36 21.55
CA PHE A 318 -6.21 3.78 22.80
C PHE A 318 -7.34 4.59 23.42
N ARG A 319 -7.24 5.92 23.37
CA ARG A 319 -8.28 6.81 23.87
C ARG A 319 -9.57 6.70 23.05
N LEU A 320 -9.46 6.73 21.71
CA LEU A 320 -10.61 6.61 20.81
C LEU A 320 -11.29 5.24 20.93
N TYR A 321 -10.50 4.16 21.06
CA TYR A 321 -11.00 2.81 21.26
C TYR A 321 -11.76 2.68 22.59
N ALA A 322 -11.17 3.12 23.69
CA ALA A 322 -11.79 3.10 25.01
C ALA A 322 -13.09 3.93 25.07
N GLN A 323 -13.20 4.99 24.26
CA GLN A 323 -14.42 5.80 24.13
C GLN A 323 -15.47 5.20 23.18
N GLY A 324 -15.20 4.04 22.57
CA GLY A 324 -16.13 3.39 21.62
C GLY A 324 -16.24 4.10 20.26
N LEU A 325 -15.26 4.95 19.92
CA LEU A 325 -15.23 5.65 18.64
C LEU A 325 -14.59 4.82 17.51
N VAL A 326 -13.77 3.83 17.86
CA VAL A 326 -13.06 2.94 16.91
C VAL A 326 -13.34 1.48 17.31
N ASP A 327 -13.53 0.60 16.34
CA ASP A 327 -13.82 -0.83 16.55
C ASP A 327 -12.69 -1.75 16.10
N GLY A 328 -11.85 -1.27 15.18
CA GLY A 328 -10.71 -2.01 14.67
C GLY A 328 -9.63 -1.11 14.11
N VAL A 329 -8.50 -1.71 13.81
CA VAL A 329 -7.32 -1.00 13.31
C VAL A 329 -6.59 -1.80 12.23
N ARG A 330 -6.15 -1.10 11.20
CA ARG A 330 -5.17 -1.60 10.23
C ARG A 330 -3.80 -1.02 10.59
N ILE A 331 -2.81 -1.85 10.69
CA ILE A 331 -1.44 -1.46 10.98
C ILE A 331 -0.65 -1.33 9.68
N ASP A 332 -0.18 -0.12 9.43
CA ASP A 332 0.63 0.23 8.27
C ASP A 332 2.05 -0.33 8.41
N HIS A 333 2.57 -0.89 7.32
CA HIS A 333 3.97 -1.30 7.15
C HIS A 333 4.58 -2.03 8.36
N VAL A 334 3.91 -3.06 8.84
CA VAL A 334 4.36 -3.80 10.04
C VAL A 334 5.77 -4.40 9.87
N ASP A 335 6.17 -4.76 8.65
CA ASP A 335 7.50 -5.30 8.34
C ASP A 335 8.65 -4.28 8.52
N GLY A 336 8.36 -3.00 8.62
CA GLY A 336 9.33 -1.96 8.95
C GLY A 336 9.71 -1.88 10.43
N LEU A 337 8.92 -2.50 11.32
CA LEU A 337 9.15 -2.46 12.76
C LEU A 337 10.33 -3.33 13.18
N SER A 338 10.91 -3.08 14.32
CA SER A 338 12.01 -3.87 14.89
C SER A 338 11.60 -5.32 15.12
N ASP A 339 10.52 -5.54 15.87
CA ASP A 339 9.88 -6.84 16.10
C ASP A 339 8.37 -6.75 15.83
N PRO A 340 7.92 -7.14 14.63
CA PRO A 340 6.49 -7.11 14.25
C PRO A 340 5.62 -8.00 15.12
N ALA A 341 6.12 -9.18 15.53
CA ALA A 341 5.36 -10.14 16.31
C ALA A 341 5.09 -9.62 17.72
N ASP A 342 6.13 -9.12 18.40
CA ASP A 342 6.00 -8.52 19.74
C ASP A 342 5.13 -7.27 19.71
N TYR A 343 5.30 -6.43 18.70
CA TYR A 343 4.43 -5.28 18.50
C TYR A 343 2.95 -5.68 18.40
N CYS A 344 2.61 -6.65 17.56
CA CYS A 344 1.23 -7.10 17.37
C CYS A 344 0.64 -7.70 18.66
N ARG A 345 1.42 -8.52 19.38
CA ARG A 345 1.01 -9.08 20.69
C ARG A 345 0.78 -8.01 21.74
N LEU A 346 1.68 -7.02 21.81
CA LEU A 346 1.55 -5.89 22.73
C LEU A 346 0.31 -5.06 22.40
N LEU A 347 0.12 -4.70 21.13
CA LEU A 347 -1.04 -3.94 20.67
C LEU A 347 -2.36 -4.67 21.03
N ARG A 348 -2.43 -5.99 20.76
CA ARG A 348 -3.58 -6.84 21.12
C ARG A 348 -3.85 -6.77 22.62
N SER A 349 -2.83 -7.01 23.42
CA SER A 349 -2.94 -6.99 24.90
C SER A 349 -3.44 -5.63 25.43
N ARG A 350 -2.95 -4.53 24.83
CA ARG A 350 -3.36 -3.17 25.23
C ARG A 350 -4.81 -2.88 24.87
N LEU A 351 -5.28 -3.28 23.67
CA LEU A 351 -6.65 -3.09 23.25
C LEU A 351 -7.62 -3.98 24.05
N ASP A 352 -7.27 -5.25 24.28
CA ASP A 352 -8.08 -6.17 25.10
C ASP A 352 -8.25 -5.64 26.55
N ALA A 353 -7.20 -5.04 27.12
CA ALA A 353 -7.27 -4.43 28.45
C ALA A 353 -8.18 -3.16 28.49
N LEU A 354 -8.47 -2.56 27.34
CA LEU A 354 -9.33 -1.40 27.24
C LEU A 354 -10.79 -1.76 26.97
N ASP A 355 -11.12 -3.00 26.62
CA ASP A 355 -12.50 -3.42 26.31
C ASP A 355 -13.47 -3.09 27.45
N ILE A 356 -13.08 -3.33 28.68
CA ILE A 356 -13.90 -3.05 29.87
C ILE A 356 -14.24 -1.54 30.06
N ARG A 357 -13.52 -0.67 29.37
CA ARG A 357 -13.72 0.79 29.41
C ARG A 357 -14.64 1.30 28.32
N ARG A 358 -15.00 0.44 27.36
CA ARG A 358 -15.87 0.81 26.26
C ARG A 358 -17.30 1.07 26.77
N PRO A 359 -18.08 1.93 26.09
CA PRO A 359 -19.47 2.19 26.43
C PRO A 359 -20.34 0.93 26.43
N GLU A 360 -21.40 0.93 27.25
CA GLU A 360 -22.36 -0.17 27.34
C GLU A 360 -22.88 -0.60 25.95
N GLY A 361 -22.84 -1.90 25.67
CA GLY A 361 -23.20 -2.49 24.38
C GLY A 361 -22.04 -2.62 23.40
N LEU A 362 -20.85 -2.06 23.71
CA LEU A 362 -19.61 -2.22 22.93
C LEU A 362 -18.51 -2.97 23.72
N GLU A 363 -18.77 -3.30 24.98
CA GLU A 363 -17.80 -3.86 25.94
C GLU A 363 -17.39 -5.31 25.71
N ASN A 364 -17.92 -6.01 24.77
CA ASN A 364 -17.57 -7.42 24.50
C ASN A 364 -17.11 -7.64 23.06
N GLY A 365 -16.66 -6.58 22.43
CA GLY A 365 -16.16 -6.65 21.07
C GLY A 365 -14.64 -6.57 21.05
N ARG A 366 -13.95 -7.72 20.92
CA ARG A 366 -12.52 -7.75 20.67
C ARG A 366 -12.18 -6.84 19.49
N ALA A 367 -11.19 -5.96 19.64
CA ALA A 367 -10.74 -5.09 18.56
C ALA A 367 -10.32 -5.93 17.34
N TRP A 368 -10.82 -5.57 16.16
CA TRP A 368 -10.38 -6.22 14.93
C TRP A 368 -9.06 -5.59 14.47
N ILE A 369 -8.01 -6.41 14.33
CA ILE A 369 -6.66 -5.97 13.97
C ILE A 369 -6.21 -6.68 12.71
N VAL A 370 -5.97 -5.93 11.65
CA VAL A 370 -5.33 -6.43 10.43
C VAL A 370 -4.02 -5.72 10.19
N VAL A 371 -3.06 -6.42 9.61
CA VAL A 371 -1.72 -5.90 9.37
C VAL A 371 -1.44 -5.82 7.87
N GLU A 372 -0.82 -4.72 7.44
CA GLU A 372 -0.23 -4.68 6.13
C GLU A 372 1.07 -5.48 6.16
N LYS A 373 0.95 -6.68 5.70
CA LYS A 373 2.03 -7.63 5.48
C LYS A 373 1.89 -8.19 4.08
N ILE A 374 2.93 -7.99 3.27
CA ILE A 374 3.01 -8.57 1.94
C ILE A 374 3.57 -9.98 2.07
N LEU A 375 2.73 -10.97 1.80
CA LEU A 375 3.11 -12.38 1.83
C LEU A 375 3.61 -12.82 0.45
N ALA A 376 4.77 -13.47 0.41
CA ALA A 376 5.21 -14.21 -0.78
C ALA A 376 4.31 -15.41 -1.05
N SER A 377 4.34 -15.97 -2.26
CA SER A 377 3.40 -17.02 -2.71
C SER A 377 3.28 -18.23 -1.78
N ASN A 378 4.36 -18.58 -1.05
CA ASN A 378 4.40 -19.72 -0.12
C ASN A 378 4.52 -19.27 1.35
N GLU A 379 4.49 -17.98 1.63
CA GLU A 379 4.58 -17.43 2.97
C GLU A 379 3.19 -17.42 3.64
N ARG A 380 3.15 -17.58 4.95
CA ARG A 380 1.94 -17.50 5.77
C ARG A 380 2.13 -16.54 6.92
N LEU A 381 1.07 -15.81 7.25
CA LEU A 381 1.05 -15.01 8.46
C LEU A 381 1.02 -15.93 9.67
N ALA A 382 1.92 -15.71 10.61
CA ALA A 382 2.01 -16.57 11.78
C ALA A 382 0.88 -16.29 12.78
N PRO A 383 0.18 -17.35 13.25
CA PRO A 383 -0.97 -17.20 14.16
C PRO A 383 -0.62 -16.56 15.51
N ASP A 384 0.62 -16.71 15.96
CA ASP A 384 1.11 -16.18 17.25
C ASP A 384 1.32 -14.66 17.28
N TRP A 385 1.09 -13.96 16.14
CA TRP A 385 1.02 -12.50 16.12
C TRP A 385 -0.27 -11.97 16.78
N ASN A 386 -1.27 -12.83 17.00
CA ASN A 386 -2.55 -12.49 17.62
C ASN A 386 -3.34 -11.38 16.89
N VAL A 387 -3.20 -11.30 15.59
CA VAL A 387 -3.98 -10.43 14.70
C VAL A 387 -5.05 -11.22 13.96
N ASP A 388 -6.03 -10.53 13.39
CA ASP A 388 -7.17 -11.18 12.72
C ASP A 388 -6.84 -11.53 11.25
N GLY A 389 -5.73 -11.02 10.69
CA GLY A 389 -5.21 -11.38 9.39
C GLY A 389 -4.42 -10.26 8.69
N THR A 390 -4.15 -10.47 7.41
CA THR A 390 -3.54 -9.47 6.51
C THR A 390 -4.58 -8.51 5.95
N THR A 391 -4.11 -7.48 5.22
CA THR A 391 -4.95 -6.54 4.47
C THR A 391 -5.40 -7.08 3.11
N GLY A 392 -5.17 -8.35 2.80
CA GLY A 392 -5.76 -9.08 1.68
C GLY A 392 -5.05 -8.97 0.34
N TYR A 393 -3.77 -8.56 0.30
CA TYR A 393 -2.99 -8.62 -0.94
C TYR A 393 -2.74 -10.05 -1.41
N ASP A 394 -2.58 -10.99 -0.49
CA ASP A 394 -2.52 -12.42 -0.75
C ASP A 394 -3.76 -12.92 -1.49
N PHE A 395 -4.96 -12.59 -0.98
CA PHE A 395 -6.22 -12.90 -1.64
C PHE A 395 -6.34 -12.24 -3.03
N MET A 396 -5.93 -10.98 -3.15
CA MET A 396 -5.96 -10.24 -4.42
C MET A 396 -5.16 -10.97 -5.51
N ASN A 397 -3.97 -11.48 -5.17
CA ASN A 397 -3.10 -12.19 -6.08
C ASN A 397 -3.63 -13.60 -6.38
N GLU A 398 -4.10 -14.34 -5.38
CA GLU A 398 -4.70 -15.67 -5.57
C GLU A 398 -5.89 -15.64 -6.55
N VAL A 399 -6.74 -14.62 -6.44
CA VAL A 399 -7.87 -14.45 -7.37
C VAL A 399 -7.39 -14.03 -8.76
N ALA A 400 -6.39 -13.17 -8.86
CA ALA A 400 -5.81 -12.80 -10.15
C ALA A 400 -5.20 -14.01 -10.87
N ASP A 401 -4.42 -14.82 -10.15
CA ASP A 401 -3.80 -16.03 -10.70
C ASP A 401 -4.83 -17.12 -11.07
N LEU A 402 -5.92 -17.23 -10.31
CA LEU A 402 -7.04 -18.13 -10.63
C LEU A 402 -7.71 -17.77 -11.97
N LEU A 403 -7.70 -16.51 -12.36
CA LEU A 403 -8.31 -16.01 -13.59
C LEU A 403 -7.36 -16.03 -14.81
N HIS A 404 -6.12 -16.48 -14.65
CA HIS A 404 -5.21 -16.70 -15.76
C HIS A 404 -5.35 -18.11 -16.33
N ASP A 405 -5.28 -18.23 -17.66
CA ASP A 405 -5.24 -19.52 -18.36
C ASP A 405 -3.80 -20.05 -18.41
N PRO A 406 -3.49 -21.20 -17.81
CA PRO A 406 -2.15 -21.78 -17.82
C PRO A 406 -1.58 -21.99 -19.23
N ASP A 407 -2.42 -22.28 -20.23
CA ASP A 407 -1.99 -22.47 -21.62
C ASP A 407 -1.46 -21.17 -22.26
N GLY A 408 -1.73 -20.02 -21.65
CA GLY A 408 -1.19 -18.72 -22.07
C GLY A 408 0.26 -18.48 -21.70
N GLU A 409 0.82 -19.20 -20.75
CA GLU A 409 2.15 -18.93 -20.20
C GLU A 409 3.26 -19.01 -21.23
N ALA A 410 3.40 -20.14 -21.90
CA ALA A 410 4.50 -20.37 -22.84
C ALA A 410 4.45 -19.43 -24.07
N PRO A 411 3.28 -19.22 -24.72
CA PRO A 411 3.19 -18.28 -25.83
C PRO A 411 3.50 -16.83 -25.42
N LEU A 412 2.93 -16.33 -24.31
CA LEU A 412 3.16 -14.95 -23.84
C LEU A 412 4.62 -14.74 -23.41
N THR A 413 5.24 -15.73 -22.77
CA THR A 413 6.65 -15.69 -22.42
C THR A 413 7.52 -15.61 -23.70
N SER A 414 7.26 -16.44 -24.69
CA SER A 414 7.99 -16.42 -25.95
C SER A 414 7.80 -15.09 -26.70
N GLY A 415 6.58 -14.53 -26.69
CA GLY A 415 6.27 -13.24 -27.26
C GLY A 415 7.03 -12.10 -26.57
N TRP A 416 7.04 -12.09 -25.26
CA TRP A 416 7.80 -11.12 -24.46
C TRP A 416 9.29 -11.15 -24.74
N LEU A 417 9.92 -12.33 -24.73
CA LEU A 417 11.35 -12.51 -25.01
C LEU A 417 11.73 -12.03 -26.42
N ARG A 418 10.90 -12.36 -27.44
CA ARG A 418 11.14 -11.89 -28.82
C ARG A 418 11.09 -10.37 -28.90
N ALA A 419 10.09 -9.76 -28.30
CA ALA A 419 9.88 -8.32 -28.37
C ALA A 419 10.99 -7.53 -27.67
N CYS A 420 11.52 -8.05 -26.58
CA CYS A 420 12.63 -7.42 -25.85
C CYS A 420 13.97 -7.62 -26.55
N ALA A 421 14.07 -8.46 -27.60
CA ALA A 421 15.32 -8.85 -28.25
C ALA A 421 16.40 -9.29 -27.23
N ALA A 422 15.98 -9.80 -26.07
CA ALA A 422 16.84 -10.08 -24.94
C ALA A 422 17.22 -11.56 -24.93
N PRO A 423 18.45 -11.92 -24.50
CA PRO A 423 18.76 -13.27 -24.07
C PRO A 423 17.73 -13.75 -23.03
N ALA A 424 17.44 -15.04 -23.00
CA ALA A 424 16.42 -15.61 -22.12
C ALA A 424 16.65 -15.32 -20.61
N ASP A 425 17.91 -15.16 -20.22
CA ASP A 425 18.34 -14.80 -18.87
C ASP A 425 18.07 -13.33 -18.47
N ILE A 426 17.93 -12.43 -19.43
CA ILE A 426 17.61 -11.01 -19.19
C ILE A 426 16.08 -10.79 -19.19
N GLY A 427 15.32 -11.64 -19.87
CA GLY A 427 13.87 -11.60 -19.94
C GLY A 427 13.16 -12.31 -18.79
N ASP A 428 13.90 -13.02 -17.93
CA ASP A 428 13.36 -13.72 -16.76
C ASP A 428 13.13 -12.78 -15.57
N PHE A 429 11.94 -12.87 -14.96
CA PHE A 429 11.56 -12.01 -13.84
C PHE A 429 12.47 -12.17 -12.62
N THR A 430 12.91 -13.39 -12.34
CA THR A 430 13.80 -13.67 -11.20
C THR A 430 15.13 -12.95 -11.35
N SER A 431 15.73 -12.99 -12.52
CA SER A 431 16.98 -12.28 -12.82
C SER A 431 16.79 -10.77 -12.76
N LEU A 432 15.72 -10.24 -13.37
CA LEU A 432 15.37 -8.82 -13.30
C LEU A 432 15.15 -8.33 -11.86
N SER A 433 14.49 -9.13 -11.03
CA SER A 433 14.24 -8.82 -9.62
C SER A 433 15.54 -8.79 -8.82
N ARG A 434 16.45 -9.73 -9.03
CA ARG A 434 17.77 -9.77 -8.37
C ARG A 434 18.63 -8.57 -8.76
N ASP A 435 18.66 -8.22 -10.03
CA ASP A 435 19.40 -7.05 -10.51
C ASP A 435 18.80 -5.75 -9.99
N ALA A 436 17.48 -5.67 -9.91
CA ALA A 436 16.81 -4.53 -9.27
C ALA A 436 17.19 -4.42 -7.79
N ARG A 437 17.24 -5.54 -7.03
CA ARG A 437 17.65 -5.53 -5.62
C ARG A 437 19.10 -5.08 -5.45
N ARG A 438 20.04 -5.55 -6.29
CA ARG A 438 21.43 -5.09 -6.27
C ARG A 438 21.53 -3.60 -6.54
N LYS A 439 20.81 -3.10 -7.56
CA LYS A 439 20.77 -1.68 -7.92
C LYS A 439 20.21 -0.84 -6.77
N ILE A 440 19.06 -1.19 -6.25
CA ILE A 440 18.38 -0.48 -5.16
C ILE A 440 19.23 -0.44 -3.88
N LEU A 441 19.87 -1.56 -3.52
CA LEU A 441 20.82 -1.61 -2.39
C LEU A 441 22.01 -0.68 -2.58
N SER A 442 22.54 -0.60 -3.81
CA SER A 442 23.74 0.17 -4.08
C SER A 442 23.47 1.67 -4.27
N GLU A 443 22.31 2.05 -4.78
CA GLU A 443 21.99 3.42 -5.19
C GLU A 443 21.02 4.13 -4.24
N ASN A 444 19.98 3.44 -3.73
CA ASN A 444 18.95 4.06 -2.89
C ASN A 444 19.18 3.83 -1.38
N PHE A 445 19.79 2.69 -1.03
CA PHE A 445 19.98 2.24 0.35
C PHE A 445 21.46 2.05 0.73
N ALA A 446 22.38 2.72 0.03
CA ALA A 446 23.82 2.57 0.28
C ALA A 446 24.19 2.84 1.75
N ALA A 447 23.72 3.94 2.34
CA ALA A 447 23.95 4.28 3.74
C ALA A 447 23.40 3.21 4.72
N ALA A 448 22.18 2.70 4.47
CA ALA A 448 21.58 1.67 5.31
C ALA A 448 22.31 0.33 5.19
N LEU A 449 22.76 -0.04 3.98
CA LEU A 449 23.60 -1.21 3.73
C LEU A 449 24.95 -1.11 4.43
N ASP A 450 25.59 0.07 4.37
CA ASP A 450 26.88 0.32 5.02
C ASP A 450 26.76 0.27 6.55
N ALA A 451 25.67 0.83 7.10
CA ALA A 451 25.36 0.74 8.52
C ALA A 451 25.07 -0.71 8.98
N CYS A 452 24.39 -1.50 8.14
CA CYS A 452 24.16 -2.93 8.38
C CYS A 452 25.49 -3.71 8.32
N ALA A 453 26.33 -3.45 7.33
CA ALA A 453 27.63 -4.08 7.19
C ALA A 453 28.57 -3.73 8.35
N ALA A 454 28.56 -2.49 8.82
CA ALA A 454 29.30 -2.05 10.01
C ALA A 454 28.84 -2.79 11.27
N ALA A 455 27.53 -2.94 11.48
CA ALA A 455 26.99 -3.65 12.62
C ALA A 455 27.41 -5.15 12.63
N PHE A 456 27.39 -5.83 11.47
CA PHE A 456 27.92 -7.20 11.37
C PHE A 456 29.44 -7.26 11.50
N HIS A 457 30.15 -6.21 11.11
CA HIS A 457 31.61 -6.13 11.31
C HIS A 457 31.95 -6.00 12.80
N ASP A 458 31.15 -5.28 13.59
CA ASP A 458 31.30 -5.23 15.04
C ASP A 458 31.12 -6.63 15.67
N VAL A 459 30.16 -7.42 15.15
CA VAL A 459 30.02 -8.85 15.55
C VAL A 459 31.27 -9.65 15.17
N ALA A 460 31.79 -9.47 13.95
CA ALA A 460 33.02 -10.16 13.51
C ALA A 460 34.23 -9.84 14.41
N LEU A 461 34.37 -8.59 14.83
CA LEU A 461 35.47 -8.16 15.69
C LEU A 461 35.38 -8.71 17.12
N SER A 462 34.22 -9.17 17.56
CA SER A 462 34.02 -9.72 18.91
C SER A 462 34.53 -11.15 19.06
N ASP A 463 34.84 -11.88 17.97
CA ASP A 463 35.33 -13.25 17.95
C ASP A 463 36.68 -13.36 17.22
N LEU A 464 37.63 -14.02 17.84
CA LEU A 464 38.97 -14.23 17.28
C LEU A 464 38.94 -15.03 15.96
N ALA A 465 37.96 -15.91 15.76
CA ALA A 465 37.84 -16.72 14.57
C ALA A 465 37.36 -15.92 13.35
N THR A 466 36.63 -14.81 13.56
CA THR A 466 36.00 -14.00 12.53
C THR A 466 36.55 -12.58 12.38
N ARG A 467 37.45 -12.17 13.30
CA ARG A 467 37.97 -10.79 13.37
C ARG A 467 38.64 -10.26 12.10
N ASP A 468 39.07 -11.17 11.21
CA ASP A 468 39.72 -10.81 9.93
C ASP A 468 38.72 -10.73 8.78
N ILE A 469 37.41 -10.96 9.03
CA ILE A 469 36.36 -10.75 8.06
C ILE A 469 36.14 -9.25 7.93
N THR A 470 36.45 -8.68 6.78
CA THR A 470 36.39 -7.24 6.57
C THR A 470 34.97 -6.75 6.34
N GLN A 471 34.66 -5.51 6.73
CA GLN A 471 33.36 -4.87 6.47
C GLN A 471 32.99 -4.91 5.00
N HIS A 472 33.93 -4.72 4.08
CA HIS A 472 33.67 -4.77 2.64
C HIS A 472 33.30 -6.18 2.14
N ALA A 473 33.87 -7.25 2.74
CA ALA A 473 33.47 -8.62 2.43
C ALA A 473 32.05 -8.90 2.93
N ILE A 474 31.70 -8.44 4.13
CA ILE A 474 30.35 -8.51 4.71
C ILE A 474 29.37 -7.74 3.82
N ARG A 475 29.71 -6.53 3.38
CA ARG A 475 28.85 -5.73 2.50
C ARG A 475 28.53 -6.46 1.19
N ARG A 476 29.51 -7.08 0.54
CA ARG A 476 29.30 -7.87 -0.69
C ARG A 476 28.45 -9.12 -0.41
N ALA A 477 28.64 -9.77 0.72
CA ALA A 477 27.84 -10.91 1.14
C ALA A 477 26.38 -10.50 1.38
N LEU A 478 26.12 -9.38 2.06
CA LEU A 478 24.78 -8.84 2.29
C LEU A 478 24.06 -8.48 0.99
N ILE A 479 24.74 -7.87 0.01
CA ILE A 479 24.14 -7.55 -1.29
C ILE A 479 23.61 -8.83 -1.95
N GLU A 480 24.41 -9.87 -2.02
CA GLU A 480 24.01 -11.11 -2.68
C GLU A 480 22.97 -11.89 -1.83
N LEU A 481 23.09 -11.91 -0.52
CA LEU A 481 22.12 -12.54 0.36
C LEU A 481 20.74 -11.90 0.19
N ILE A 482 20.63 -10.56 0.22
CA ILE A 482 19.38 -9.82 0.06
C ILE A 482 18.86 -9.92 -1.37
N ALA A 483 19.75 -9.95 -2.38
CA ALA A 483 19.33 -10.14 -3.78
C ALA A 483 18.63 -11.48 -4.01
N HIS A 484 18.99 -12.51 -3.26
CA HIS A 484 18.41 -13.85 -3.35
C HIS A 484 17.35 -14.13 -2.28
N PHE A 485 16.98 -13.16 -1.44
CA PHE A 485 16.03 -13.37 -0.35
C PHE A 485 14.61 -13.58 -0.91
N PRO A 486 13.94 -14.73 -0.63
CA PRO A 486 12.69 -15.09 -1.32
C PRO A 486 11.46 -14.37 -0.81
N VAL A 487 11.52 -13.80 0.42
CA VAL A 487 10.43 -13.07 1.08
C VAL A 487 10.80 -11.61 1.38
N TYR A 488 9.86 -10.81 1.79
CA TYR A 488 10.15 -9.41 2.17
C TYR A 488 11.06 -9.33 3.38
N ARG A 489 10.84 -10.19 4.38
CA ARG A 489 11.56 -10.15 5.64
C ARG A 489 11.52 -11.51 6.34
N SER A 490 12.54 -11.80 7.14
CA SER A 490 12.54 -12.86 8.16
C SER A 490 12.27 -12.30 9.56
N TYR A 491 11.93 -13.19 10.49
CA TYR A 491 11.54 -12.84 11.86
C TYR A 491 12.39 -13.57 12.89
N PHE A 492 13.72 -13.56 12.66
CA PHE A 492 14.68 -14.07 13.65
C PHE A 492 14.72 -13.18 14.89
N SER A 493 14.96 -13.80 16.01
CA SER A 493 15.11 -13.16 17.30
C SER A 493 16.30 -13.78 18.06
N THR A 494 16.52 -13.36 19.30
CA THR A 494 17.53 -13.98 20.18
C THR A 494 17.30 -15.48 20.39
N LEU A 495 16.09 -15.98 20.21
CA LEU A 495 15.72 -17.39 20.30
C LEU A 495 15.88 -18.15 18.96
N GLY A 496 16.36 -17.51 17.92
CA GLY A 496 16.38 -18.02 16.55
C GLY A 496 15.13 -17.64 15.77
N GLY A 497 14.90 -18.29 14.61
CA GLY A 497 13.74 -18.10 13.75
C GLY A 497 12.80 -19.32 13.75
N ARG A 498 11.68 -19.18 13.06
CA ARG A 498 10.79 -20.30 12.73
C ARG A 498 11.41 -21.18 11.65
N ASP A 499 10.89 -22.38 11.45
CA ASP A 499 11.34 -23.29 10.38
C ASP A 499 11.27 -22.61 9.00
N SER A 500 10.22 -21.80 8.74
CA SER A 500 10.07 -21.03 7.50
C SER A 500 11.15 -19.96 7.34
N ASP A 501 11.55 -19.28 8.42
CA ASP A 501 12.63 -18.29 8.37
C ASP A 501 13.98 -18.98 8.07
N GLY A 502 14.22 -20.13 8.69
CA GLY A 502 15.39 -20.97 8.41
C GLY A 502 15.46 -21.43 6.96
N ALA A 503 14.32 -21.89 6.39
CA ALA A 503 14.24 -22.31 5.00
C ALA A 503 14.50 -21.15 4.02
N ASN A 504 13.90 -19.99 4.26
CA ASN A 504 14.10 -18.78 3.45
C ASN A 504 15.57 -18.31 3.49
N LEU A 505 16.19 -18.33 4.66
CA LEU A 505 17.60 -17.96 4.84
C LEU A 505 18.53 -18.96 4.12
N ALA A 506 18.22 -20.26 4.16
CA ALA A 506 19.00 -21.29 3.48
C ALA A 506 18.91 -21.15 1.96
N GLU A 507 17.71 -20.88 1.40
CA GLU A 507 17.52 -20.61 -0.02
C GLU A 507 18.33 -19.38 -0.48
N ALA A 508 18.26 -18.29 0.28
CA ALA A 508 19.01 -17.08 0.00
C ALA A 508 20.52 -17.31 0.06
N TRP A 509 21.00 -18.07 1.06
CA TRP A 509 22.40 -18.44 1.20
C TRP A 509 22.91 -19.27 0.01
N GLU A 510 22.17 -20.29 -0.40
CA GLU A 510 22.54 -21.11 -1.56
C GLU A 510 22.61 -20.27 -2.85
N GLY A 511 21.65 -19.39 -3.06
CA GLY A 511 21.62 -18.46 -4.19
C GLY A 511 22.82 -17.52 -4.18
N ALA A 512 23.06 -16.85 -3.08
CA ALA A 512 24.19 -15.94 -2.89
C ALA A 512 25.55 -16.65 -3.05
N ARG A 513 25.68 -17.86 -2.51
CA ARG A 513 26.92 -18.64 -2.59
C ARG A 513 27.32 -19.03 -4.02
N ARG A 514 26.33 -19.18 -4.92
CA ARG A 514 26.59 -19.47 -6.36
C ARG A 514 27.11 -18.24 -7.09
N THR A 515 26.69 -17.05 -6.74
CA THR A 515 27.05 -15.78 -7.40
C THR A 515 28.30 -15.14 -6.81
N LEU A 516 28.55 -15.31 -5.51
CA LEU A 516 29.72 -14.74 -4.83
C LEU A 516 31.04 -15.41 -5.23
N ARG A 517 32.10 -14.59 -5.31
CA ARG A 517 33.47 -15.08 -5.43
C ARG A 517 33.83 -15.97 -4.25
N SER A 518 34.62 -16.97 -4.49
CA SER A 518 35.05 -17.93 -3.44
C SER A 518 35.67 -17.25 -2.21
N VAL A 519 36.40 -16.14 -2.42
CA VAL A 519 37.05 -15.39 -1.35
C VAL A 519 36.06 -14.69 -0.39
N ASP A 520 34.86 -14.40 -0.88
CA ASP A 520 33.83 -13.71 -0.08
C ASP A 520 32.84 -14.68 0.62
N ARG A 521 32.88 -15.98 0.28
CA ARG A 521 32.00 -17.02 0.85
C ARG A 521 32.13 -17.18 2.37
N PRO A 522 33.36 -17.13 2.97
CA PRO A 522 33.45 -17.16 4.43
C PRO A 522 32.71 -16.04 5.15
N ALA A 523 32.68 -14.84 4.56
CA ALA A 523 31.90 -13.73 5.11
C ALA A 523 30.38 -13.97 5.02
N LEU A 524 29.90 -14.57 3.89
CA LEU A 524 28.52 -14.98 3.73
C LEU A 524 28.13 -16.04 4.78
N ASP A 525 28.96 -17.09 4.91
CA ASP A 525 28.69 -18.19 5.84
C ASP A 525 28.61 -17.68 7.28
N ALA A 526 29.50 -16.75 7.68
CA ALA A 526 29.47 -16.11 8.99
C ALA A 526 28.21 -15.24 9.20
N VAL A 527 27.85 -14.39 8.23
CA VAL A 527 26.64 -13.54 8.31
C VAL A 527 25.40 -14.41 8.47
N VAL A 528 25.26 -15.49 7.70
CA VAL A 528 24.11 -16.40 7.79
C VAL A 528 24.05 -17.10 9.15
N ALA A 529 25.18 -17.52 9.72
CA ALA A 529 25.25 -18.08 11.06
C ALA A 529 24.82 -17.04 12.12
N TRP A 530 25.31 -15.81 12.02
CA TRP A 530 24.92 -14.74 12.95
C TRP A 530 23.44 -14.37 12.87
N ILE A 531 22.80 -14.51 11.70
CA ILE A 531 21.35 -14.30 11.56
C ILE A 531 20.57 -15.48 12.11
N GLY A 532 20.92 -16.72 11.72
CA GLY A 532 20.08 -17.90 11.94
C GLY A 532 20.22 -18.57 13.28
N GLU A 533 21.39 -18.48 13.94
CA GLU A 533 21.62 -19.16 15.21
C GLU A 533 21.09 -18.37 16.41
N PRO A 534 20.55 -19.03 17.44
CA PRO A 534 20.20 -18.37 18.71
C PRO A 534 21.43 -17.69 19.37
N PHE A 535 21.18 -16.62 20.12
CA PHE A 535 22.24 -15.90 20.83
C PHE A 535 21.76 -15.31 22.17
N ALA A 536 22.69 -14.91 23.01
CA ALA A 536 22.35 -14.40 24.35
C ALA A 536 21.60 -13.06 24.25
N PHE A 537 20.53 -12.90 25.01
CA PHE A 537 19.77 -11.65 25.12
C PHE A 537 20.61 -10.42 25.44
N THR A 538 21.76 -10.61 26.10
CA THR A 538 22.71 -9.55 26.43
C THR A 538 23.66 -9.18 25.30
N ASP A 539 23.65 -9.92 24.19
CA ASP A 539 24.45 -9.60 22.99
C ASP A 539 23.78 -8.52 22.15
N LEU A 540 23.87 -7.29 22.63
CA LEU A 540 23.27 -6.13 21.96
C LEU A 540 23.93 -5.81 20.61
N THR A 541 25.17 -6.25 20.39
CA THR A 541 25.88 -6.04 19.12
C THR A 541 25.26 -6.88 18.01
N ARG A 542 25.05 -8.18 18.29
CA ARG A 542 24.40 -9.07 17.33
C ARG A 542 22.92 -8.74 17.14
N ASP A 543 22.21 -8.37 18.19
CA ASP A 543 20.82 -7.91 18.11
C ASP A 543 20.67 -6.67 17.22
N ARG A 544 21.57 -5.69 17.33
CA ARG A 544 21.61 -4.50 16.47
C ARG A 544 21.83 -4.90 14.98
N ALA A 545 22.76 -5.81 14.71
CA ALA A 545 23.05 -6.26 13.35
C ALA A 545 21.86 -6.99 12.74
N LEU A 546 21.22 -7.89 13.49
CA LEU A 546 20.04 -8.63 13.07
C LEU A 546 18.86 -7.69 12.76
N ARG A 547 18.56 -6.74 13.65
CA ARG A 547 17.49 -5.76 13.41
C ARG A 547 17.74 -4.92 12.16
N ARG A 548 18.95 -4.39 11.98
CA ARG A 548 19.31 -3.63 10.76
C ARG A 548 19.15 -4.45 9.50
N PHE A 549 19.55 -5.72 9.51
CA PHE A 549 19.34 -6.62 8.39
C PHE A 549 17.85 -6.79 8.07
N GLN A 550 17.03 -7.15 9.06
CA GLN A 550 15.61 -7.43 8.86
C GLN A 550 14.81 -6.17 8.47
N GLN A 551 15.17 -5.00 8.99
CA GLN A 551 14.55 -3.72 8.59
C GLN A 551 15.04 -3.21 7.24
N LEU A 552 16.16 -3.72 6.69
CA LEU A 552 16.65 -3.39 5.36
C LEU A 552 16.02 -4.26 4.28
N THR A 553 15.74 -5.54 4.55
CA THR A 553 15.25 -6.49 3.53
C THR A 553 13.88 -6.10 2.99
N SER A 554 12.94 -5.68 3.84
CA SER A 554 11.57 -5.32 3.46
C SER A 554 11.49 -4.12 2.50
N PRO A 555 12.08 -2.94 2.80
CA PRO A 555 12.05 -1.82 1.88
C PRO A 555 12.81 -2.08 0.57
N VAL A 556 13.88 -2.88 0.61
CA VAL A 556 14.59 -3.29 -0.61
C VAL A 556 13.71 -4.18 -1.48
N ALA A 557 13.00 -5.16 -0.89
CA ALA A 557 12.07 -6.01 -1.62
C ALA A 557 10.96 -5.18 -2.28
N ALA A 558 10.29 -4.30 -1.53
CA ALA A 558 9.24 -3.44 -2.05
C ALA A 558 9.74 -2.55 -3.21
N LYS A 559 10.84 -1.83 -3.01
CA LYS A 559 11.37 -0.91 -4.03
C LYS A 559 11.95 -1.62 -5.25
N ALA A 560 12.62 -2.74 -5.06
CA ALA A 560 13.21 -3.49 -6.16
C ALA A 560 12.19 -4.27 -6.98
N VAL A 561 11.23 -4.92 -6.33
CA VAL A 561 10.24 -5.76 -7.01
C VAL A 561 9.09 -4.90 -7.52
N GLU A 562 8.38 -4.22 -6.60
CA GLU A 562 7.11 -3.55 -6.94
C GLU A 562 7.30 -2.20 -7.63
N ASP A 563 8.30 -1.43 -7.22
CA ASP A 563 8.59 -0.11 -7.78
C ASP A 563 9.74 -0.11 -8.81
N THR A 564 10.25 -1.28 -9.21
CA THR A 564 11.28 -1.35 -10.25
C THR A 564 11.03 -2.51 -11.22
N ALA A 565 11.12 -3.77 -10.76
CA ALA A 565 11.00 -4.94 -11.65
C ALA A 565 9.63 -5.02 -12.34
N PHE A 566 8.53 -4.67 -11.66
CA PHE A 566 7.19 -4.62 -12.27
C PHE A 566 7.04 -3.59 -13.39
N TYR A 567 7.93 -2.60 -13.46
CA TYR A 567 8.00 -1.63 -14.55
C TYR A 567 9.02 -1.99 -15.62
N ARG A 568 9.70 -3.15 -15.48
CA ARG A 568 10.64 -3.71 -16.46
C ARG A 568 10.13 -4.98 -17.11
N TYR A 569 9.23 -5.71 -16.48
CA TYR A 569 8.71 -7.00 -16.90
C TYR A 569 7.25 -6.87 -17.36
N GLY A 570 6.99 -7.14 -18.62
CA GLY A 570 5.68 -6.90 -19.23
C GLY A 570 5.06 -8.12 -19.94
N ARG A 571 5.39 -9.36 -19.50
CA ARG A 571 4.78 -10.58 -20.05
C ARG A 571 3.25 -10.52 -19.99
N LEU A 572 2.69 -10.22 -18.82
CA LEU A 572 1.27 -10.03 -18.58
C LEU A 572 1.08 -9.12 -17.35
N LEU A 573 0.61 -7.89 -17.59
CA LEU A 573 0.59 -6.86 -16.54
C LEU A 573 -0.45 -7.09 -15.43
N SER A 574 -1.40 -8.01 -15.60
CA SER A 574 -2.32 -8.40 -14.51
C SER A 574 -1.61 -9.06 -13.33
N ALA A 575 -0.45 -9.68 -13.55
CA ALA A 575 0.37 -10.28 -12.50
C ALA A 575 1.27 -9.27 -11.75
N ASN A 576 1.49 -8.05 -12.32
CA ASN A 576 2.38 -7.05 -11.76
C ASN A 576 1.61 -6.14 -10.79
N THR A 577 1.32 -6.60 -9.60
CA THR A 577 0.65 -5.84 -8.54
C THR A 577 1.28 -6.13 -7.19
N VAL A 578 0.94 -5.35 -6.16
CA VAL A 578 1.52 -5.48 -4.82
C VAL A 578 1.42 -6.92 -4.31
N GLY A 579 2.56 -7.49 -3.91
CA GLY A 579 2.66 -8.88 -3.47
C GLY A 579 2.52 -9.93 -4.58
N GLY A 580 2.37 -9.51 -5.85
CA GLY A 580 2.31 -10.41 -6.99
C GLY A 580 3.65 -11.08 -7.30
N ASP A 581 3.58 -12.28 -7.83
CA ASP A 581 4.74 -13.06 -8.27
C ASP A 581 4.60 -13.42 -9.75
N PRO A 582 5.16 -12.64 -10.68
CA PRO A 582 5.09 -12.94 -12.09
C PRO A 582 5.79 -14.26 -12.51
N THR A 583 6.57 -14.90 -11.66
CA THR A 583 7.10 -16.24 -11.93
C THR A 583 6.02 -17.31 -11.89
N ARG A 584 4.99 -17.08 -11.08
CA ARG A 584 3.78 -17.89 -11.04
C ARG A 584 2.76 -17.32 -12.01
N PHE A 585 2.40 -18.08 -13.02
CA PHE A 585 1.51 -17.58 -14.07
C PHE A 585 0.03 -17.73 -13.70
N SER A 586 -0.36 -18.87 -13.15
CA SER A 586 -1.75 -19.21 -12.83
C SER A 586 -1.88 -20.01 -11.54
N LEU A 587 -3.08 -20.11 -11.03
CA LEU A 587 -3.44 -20.90 -9.85
C LEU A 587 -4.55 -21.89 -10.19
N GLU A 588 -4.29 -23.18 -9.94
CA GLU A 588 -5.29 -24.22 -10.13
C GLU A 588 -6.43 -24.13 -9.11
N PRO A 589 -7.69 -24.44 -9.50
CA PRO A 589 -8.83 -24.39 -8.59
C PRO A 589 -8.64 -25.22 -7.29
N ALA A 590 -8.01 -26.39 -7.39
CA ALA A 590 -7.75 -27.23 -6.23
C ALA A 590 -6.80 -26.57 -5.22
N GLU A 591 -5.75 -25.92 -5.70
CA GLU A 591 -4.81 -25.17 -4.87
C GLU A 591 -5.47 -23.92 -4.29
N PHE A 592 -6.31 -23.21 -5.06
CA PHE A 592 -7.09 -22.10 -4.54
C PHE A 592 -7.97 -22.53 -3.36
N HIS A 593 -8.67 -23.64 -3.49
CA HIS A 593 -9.47 -24.19 -2.38
C HIS A 593 -8.65 -24.51 -1.14
N GLN A 594 -7.45 -25.08 -1.30
CA GLN A 594 -6.53 -25.38 -0.19
C GLN A 594 -6.09 -24.09 0.52
N ARG A 595 -5.77 -23.04 -0.23
CA ARG A 595 -5.37 -21.72 0.33
C ARG A 595 -6.51 -21.08 1.11
N VAL A 596 -7.73 -21.14 0.60
CA VAL A 596 -8.93 -20.63 1.29
C VAL A 596 -9.19 -21.41 2.59
N GLN A 597 -9.04 -22.75 2.58
CA GLN A 597 -9.19 -23.57 3.77
C GLN A 597 -8.11 -23.26 4.82
N ALA A 598 -6.87 -23.07 4.40
CA ALA A 598 -5.78 -22.68 5.30
C ALA A 598 -6.06 -21.29 5.93
N ARG A 599 -6.46 -20.31 5.13
CA ARG A 599 -6.86 -18.98 5.63
C ARG A 599 -8.01 -19.06 6.61
N GLN A 600 -9.02 -19.86 6.33
CA GLN A 600 -10.15 -20.07 7.26
C GLN A 600 -9.69 -20.68 8.60
N ALA A 601 -8.75 -21.60 8.57
CA ALA A 601 -8.27 -22.26 9.79
C ALA A 601 -7.38 -21.34 10.64
N GLU A 602 -6.55 -20.53 10.01
CA GLU A 602 -5.52 -19.72 10.66
C GLU A 602 -6.00 -18.28 10.96
N HIS A 603 -6.68 -17.64 9.97
CA HIS A 603 -7.12 -16.24 10.02
C HIS A 603 -8.50 -16.07 9.39
N PRO A 604 -9.58 -16.60 10.02
CA PRO A 604 -10.93 -16.60 9.45
C PRO A 604 -11.52 -15.22 9.21
N HIS A 605 -10.94 -14.19 9.80
CA HIS A 605 -11.40 -12.81 9.73
C HIS A 605 -10.39 -11.89 9.00
N ALA A 606 -9.46 -12.46 8.21
CA ALA A 606 -8.57 -11.68 7.35
C ALA A 606 -9.36 -10.83 6.36
N LEU A 607 -8.80 -9.70 5.96
CA LEU A 607 -9.41 -8.83 4.95
C LEU A 607 -9.30 -9.48 3.56
N LEU A 608 -10.35 -9.39 2.78
CA LEU A 608 -10.39 -9.85 1.38
C LEU A 608 -10.49 -8.63 0.47
N ALA A 609 -9.35 -8.17 -0.05
CA ALA A 609 -9.29 -7.04 -0.95
C ALA A 609 -9.01 -7.49 -2.39
N THR A 610 -9.61 -6.82 -3.37
CA THR A 610 -9.27 -6.94 -4.79
C THR A 610 -8.76 -5.63 -5.38
N ALA A 611 -8.92 -4.53 -4.63
CA ALA A 611 -8.34 -3.23 -4.92
C ALA A 611 -8.00 -2.52 -3.61
N THR A 612 -6.95 -1.70 -3.62
CA THR A 612 -6.50 -0.89 -2.48
C THR A 612 -6.03 0.48 -2.98
N HIS A 613 -5.62 1.35 -2.07
CA HIS A 613 -5.02 2.64 -2.42
C HIS A 613 -3.60 2.53 -3.03
N ASP A 614 -2.97 1.33 -2.97
CA ASP A 614 -1.59 1.07 -3.43
C ASP A 614 -1.51 0.12 -4.62
N HIS A 615 -2.63 -0.37 -5.13
CA HIS A 615 -2.60 -1.24 -6.28
C HIS A 615 -1.93 -0.58 -7.50
N LYS A 616 -1.19 -1.36 -8.29
CA LYS A 616 -0.56 -0.86 -9.52
C LYS A 616 -1.58 -0.71 -10.66
N ARG A 617 -2.66 -1.47 -10.63
CA ARG A 617 -3.78 -1.48 -11.59
C ARG A 617 -5.06 -1.87 -10.89
N GLY A 618 -6.16 -1.17 -11.18
CA GLY A 618 -7.49 -1.44 -10.67
C GLY A 618 -7.95 -2.88 -10.91
N GLU A 619 -8.90 -3.34 -10.11
CA GLU A 619 -9.34 -4.73 -10.13
C GLU A 619 -9.90 -5.16 -11.49
N ASP A 620 -10.61 -4.27 -12.21
CA ASP A 620 -11.18 -4.58 -13.51
C ASP A 620 -10.19 -4.36 -14.67
N VAL A 621 -9.11 -3.59 -14.47
CA VAL A 621 -7.96 -3.57 -15.38
C VAL A 621 -7.29 -4.95 -15.38
N ARG A 622 -7.03 -5.51 -14.20
CA ARG A 622 -6.44 -6.85 -14.08
C ARG A 622 -7.35 -7.93 -14.64
N ALA A 623 -8.65 -7.86 -14.34
CA ALA A 623 -9.67 -8.77 -14.87
C ALA A 623 -9.77 -8.75 -16.40
N ARG A 624 -9.50 -7.59 -17.04
CA ARG A 624 -9.45 -7.49 -18.50
C ARG A 624 -8.14 -8.02 -19.07
N LEU A 625 -7.03 -7.68 -18.46
CA LEU A 625 -5.72 -8.15 -18.90
C LEU A 625 -5.57 -9.67 -18.74
N SER A 626 -6.19 -10.29 -17.75
CA SER A 626 -6.16 -11.74 -17.58
C SER A 626 -6.75 -12.48 -18.80
N VAL A 627 -7.73 -11.88 -19.52
CA VAL A 627 -8.32 -12.46 -20.73
C VAL A 627 -7.27 -12.66 -21.84
N LEU A 628 -6.18 -11.88 -21.85
CA LEU A 628 -5.09 -12.07 -22.82
C LEU A 628 -4.41 -13.44 -22.70
N SER A 629 -4.43 -14.03 -21.48
CA SER A 629 -3.92 -15.39 -21.24
C SER A 629 -4.76 -16.47 -21.95
N GLU A 630 -6.05 -16.20 -22.16
CA GLU A 630 -6.98 -17.12 -22.83
C GLU A 630 -6.86 -17.08 -24.35
N ILE A 631 -6.25 -16.03 -24.92
CA ILE A 631 -6.11 -15.79 -26.37
C ILE A 631 -4.68 -15.37 -26.73
N PRO A 632 -3.63 -16.06 -26.26
CA PRO A 632 -2.26 -15.56 -26.31
C PRO A 632 -1.76 -15.29 -27.74
N GLN A 633 -2.10 -16.12 -28.71
CA GLN A 633 -1.69 -15.95 -30.12
C GLN A 633 -2.35 -14.70 -30.73
N GLN A 634 -3.66 -14.49 -30.48
CA GLN A 634 -4.37 -13.31 -30.95
C GLN A 634 -3.84 -12.05 -30.27
N ALA A 635 -3.57 -12.09 -28.96
CA ALA A 635 -2.98 -11.00 -28.19
C ALA A 635 -1.61 -10.59 -28.77
N LEU A 636 -0.73 -11.55 -29.03
CA LEU A 636 0.58 -11.29 -29.65
C LEU A 636 0.46 -10.71 -31.06
N THR A 637 -0.45 -11.23 -31.88
CA THR A 637 -0.69 -10.69 -33.22
C THR A 637 -1.12 -9.22 -33.17
N ILE A 638 -2.02 -8.86 -32.25
CA ILE A 638 -2.47 -7.47 -32.04
C ILE A 638 -1.29 -6.59 -31.63
N LEU A 639 -0.48 -7.04 -30.67
CA LEU A 639 0.67 -6.28 -30.17
C LEU A 639 1.73 -6.09 -31.27
N ASP A 640 2.07 -7.14 -32.02
CA ASP A 640 3.01 -7.09 -33.13
C ASP A 640 2.52 -6.15 -34.27
N GLU A 641 1.22 -6.17 -34.58
CA GLU A 641 0.61 -5.21 -35.51
C GLU A 641 0.76 -3.78 -34.99
N TRP A 642 0.48 -3.52 -33.72
CA TRP A 642 0.57 -2.17 -33.13
C TRP A 642 2.01 -1.66 -33.10
N VAL A 643 2.97 -2.54 -32.78
CA VAL A 643 4.41 -2.22 -32.88
C VAL A 643 4.79 -1.80 -34.30
N SER A 644 4.23 -2.48 -35.31
CA SER A 644 4.50 -2.18 -36.73
C SER A 644 3.90 -0.86 -37.18
N ILE A 645 2.60 -0.64 -36.93
CA ILE A 645 1.90 0.58 -37.40
C ILE A 645 2.36 1.85 -36.70
N ASN A 646 2.90 1.75 -35.48
CA ASN A 646 3.39 2.89 -34.72
C ASN A 646 4.92 3.09 -34.84
N SER A 647 5.59 2.33 -35.72
CA SER A 647 7.07 2.40 -35.88
C SER A 647 7.55 3.79 -36.23
N ASP A 648 6.82 4.49 -37.10
CA ASP A 648 7.18 5.83 -37.57
C ASP A 648 6.95 6.94 -36.52
N ALA A 649 6.14 6.66 -35.52
CA ALA A 649 5.90 7.60 -34.41
C ALA A 649 7.01 7.56 -33.34
N ARG A 650 7.91 6.55 -33.39
CA ARG A 650 9.03 6.46 -32.48
C ARG A 650 10.06 7.55 -32.77
N HIS A 651 10.66 8.05 -31.69
CA HIS A 651 11.78 8.97 -31.76
C HIS A 651 13.10 8.25 -31.49
N VAL A 652 14.20 8.86 -31.88
CA VAL A 652 15.54 8.40 -31.52
C VAL A 652 16.21 9.46 -30.65
N VAL A 653 16.59 9.07 -29.43
CA VAL A 653 17.31 9.89 -28.47
C VAL A 653 18.62 9.20 -28.13
N ASN A 654 19.74 9.85 -28.36
CA ASN A 654 21.09 9.32 -28.12
C ASN A 654 21.31 7.92 -28.76
N GLY A 655 20.79 7.72 -29.99
CA GLY A 655 20.93 6.46 -30.75
C GLY A 655 20.01 5.33 -30.29
N ARG A 656 19.04 5.61 -29.38
CA ARG A 656 18.08 4.63 -28.85
C ARG A 656 16.66 4.99 -29.30
N ALA A 657 15.88 3.95 -29.65
CA ALA A 657 14.46 4.12 -29.94
C ALA A 657 13.66 4.46 -28.66
N VAL A 658 12.76 5.41 -28.75
CA VAL A 658 11.87 5.85 -27.66
C VAL A 658 10.42 5.78 -28.11
N PRO A 659 9.57 5.03 -27.41
CA PRO A 659 9.88 4.18 -26.26
C PRO A 659 10.73 2.95 -26.60
N ALA A 660 11.39 2.36 -25.60
CA ALA A 660 12.02 1.06 -25.75
C ALA A 660 10.94 -0.02 -25.94
N ALA A 661 11.27 -1.12 -26.62
CA ALA A 661 10.31 -2.16 -26.99
C ALA A 661 9.52 -2.73 -25.79
N ALA A 662 10.18 -3.00 -24.66
CA ALA A 662 9.53 -3.45 -23.44
C ALA A 662 8.51 -2.42 -22.92
N SER A 663 8.90 -1.14 -22.87
CA SER A 663 8.02 -0.04 -22.40
C SER A 663 6.83 0.16 -23.33
N GLU A 664 7.02 -0.02 -24.63
CA GLU A 664 5.95 0.08 -25.63
C GLU A 664 4.91 -1.03 -25.47
N LEU A 665 5.33 -2.28 -25.26
CA LEU A 665 4.42 -3.40 -25.01
C LEU A 665 3.63 -3.22 -23.71
N MET A 666 4.27 -2.73 -22.66
CA MET A 666 3.60 -2.43 -21.40
C MET A 666 2.60 -1.28 -21.56
N LEU A 667 2.93 -0.27 -22.37
CA LEU A 667 2.00 0.80 -22.71
C LEU A 667 0.76 0.24 -23.41
N TYR A 668 0.91 -0.62 -24.42
CA TYR A 668 -0.20 -1.20 -25.14
C TYR A 668 -1.12 -2.05 -24.26
N GLN A 669 -0.57 -2.87 -23.39
CA GLN A 669 -1.36 -3.58 -22.39
C GLN A 669 -2.10 -2.61 -21.45
N THR A 670 -1.43 -1.53 -21.03
CA THR A 670 -2.04 -0.51 -20.17
C THR A 670 -3.20 0.19 -20.88
N LEU A 671 -3.07 0.52 -22.16
CA LEU A 671 -4.14 1.11 -22.97
C LEU A 671 -5.34 0.16 -23.07
N VAL A 672 -5.11 -1.11 -23.42
CA VAL A 672 -6.17 -2.12 -23.49
C VAL A 672 -6.85 -2.31 -22.13
N GLY A 673 -6.07 -2.46 -21.07
CA GLY A 673 -6.58 -2.72 -19.73
C GLY A 673 -7.44 -1.59 -19.18
N SER A 674 -7.01 -0.34 -19.37
CA SER A 674 -7.59 0.84 -18.71
C SER A 674 -8.57 1.65 -19.56
N TRP A 675 -8.79 1.29 -20.84
CA TRP A 675 -9.74 1.99 -21.71
C TRP A 675 -11.17 1.91 -21.15
N PRO A 676 -11.85 3.05 -20.85
CA PRO A 676 -13.21 3.04 -20.32
C PRO A 676 -14.20 2.47 -21.32
N LEU A 677 -15.04 1.52 -20.90
CA LEU A 677 -16.01 0.85 -21.77
C LEU A 677 -17.08 1.77 -22.36
N THR A 678 -17.31 2.90 -21.71
CA THR A 678 -18.27 3.94 -22.14
C THR A 678 -17.63 5.06 -22.95
N LEU A 679 -16.29 5.07 -23.09
CA LEU A 679 -15.57 6.11 -23.81
C LEU A 679 -15.61 5.85 -25.32
N SER A 680 -16.23 6.77 -26.07
CA SER A 680 -16.14 6.77 -27.54
C SER A 680 -14.75 7.27 -27.98
N PRO A 681 -14.11 6.63 -28.98
CA PRO A 681 -12.87 7.13 -29.57
C PRO A 681 -13.02 8.50 -30.25
N ASP A 682 -14.24 8.92 -30.57
CA ASP A 682 -14.56 10.21 -31.18
C ASP A 682 -14.90 11.30 -30.13
N ASP A 683 -15.03 10.95 -28.85
CA ASP A 683 -15.20 11.92 -27.76
C ASP A 683 -13.89 12.66 -27.48
N THR A 684 -13.77 13.84 -28.07
CA THR A 684 -12.56 14.66 -27.99
C THR A 684 -12.13 14.97 -26.54
N ARG A 685 -13.10 15.25 -25.65
CA ARG A 685 -12.80 15.57 -24.25
C ARG A 685 -12.41 14.31 -23.47
N GLY A 686 -13.22 13.27 -23.57
CA GLY A 686 -12.96 12.03 -22.85
C GLY A 686 -11.63 11.38 -23.25
N VAL A 687 -11.28 11.40 -24.55
CA VAL A 687 -9.98 10.87 -25.02
C VAL A 687 -8.82 11.72 -24.51
N ARG A 688 -8.95 13.06 -24.43
CA ARG A 688 -7.90 13.93 -23.85
C ARG A 688 -7.74 13.69 -22.34
N ASP A 689 -8.83 13.57 -21.62
CA ASP A 689 -8.80 13.26 -20.18
C ASP A 689 -8.16 11.89 -19.93
N TYR A 690 -8.45 10.91 -20.76
CA TYR A 690 -7.81 9.61 -20.75
C TYR A 690 -6.31 9.71 -21.08
N ALA A 691 -5.93 10.44 -22.13
CA ALA A 691 -4.53 10.65 -22.51
C ALA A 691 -3.71 11.28 -21.38
N PHE A 692 -4.28 12.24 -20.65
CA PHE A 692 -3.62 12.83 -19.47
C PHE A 692 -3.26 11.78 -18.41
N ARG A 693 -4.17 10.85 -18.12
CA ARG A 693 -3.92 9.75 -17.19
C ARG A 693 -2.78 8.83 -17.67
N ILE A 694 -2.80 8.49 -18.97
CA ILE A 694 -1.76 7.62 -19.57
C ILE A 694 -0.39 8.31 -19.58
N LEU A 695 -0.34 9.61 -19.86
CA LEU A 695 0.90 10.38 -19.81
C LEU A 695 1.51 10.41 -18.40
N ALA A 696 0.68 10.63 -17.37
CA ALA A 696 1.14 10.60 -15.98
C ALA A 696 1.63 9.19 -15.58
N TRP A 697 0.92 8.15 -15.98
CA TRP A 697 1.36 6.78 -15.78
C TRP A 697 2.67 6.48 -16.51
N THR A 698 2.84 6.93 -17.76
CA THR A 698 4.04 6.69 -18.56
C THR A 698 5.28 7.32 -17.91
N GLU A 699 5.16 8.57 -17.46
CA GLU A 699 6.24 9.27 -16.76
C GLU A 699 6.66 8.50 -15.49
N LYS A 700 5.68 8.13 -14.64
CA LYS A 700 5.95 7.33 -13.44
C LYS A 700 6.57 5.98 -13.79
N ALA A 701 6.02 5.25 -14.76
CA ALA A 701 6.50 3.93 -15.14
C ALA A 701 7.96 3.96 -15.63
N GLN A 702 8.34 4.97 -16.40
CA GLN A 702 9.72 5.12 -16.91
C GLN A 702 10.71 5.45 -15.80
N ARG A 703 10.34 6.36 -14.89
CA ARG A 703 11.18 6.74 -13.74
C ARG A 703 11.34 5.59 -12.76
N GLU A 704 10.28 4.82 -12.51
CA GLU A 704 10.35 3.63 -11.63
C GLU A 704 11.14 2.48 -12.28
N ALA A 705 11.08 2.32 -13.60
CA ALA A 705 11.90 1.33 -14.30
C ALA A 705 13.41 1.57 -14.14
N LYS A 706 13.87 2.81 -13.93
CA LYS A 706 15.27 3.20 -13.69
C LYS A 706 16.23 2.67 -14.75
N ILE A 707 15.79 2.67 -16.04
CA ILE A 707 16.61 2.19 -17.17
C ILE A 707 17.19 3.36 -17.95
N HIS A 708 16.36 4.34 -18.31
CA HIS A 708 16.73 5.50 -19.13
C HIS A 708 16.57 6.82 -18.39
N THR A 709 15.67 6.88 -17.44
CA THR A 709 15.35 8.02 -16.60
C THR A 709 15.00 7.52 -15.21
N ASP A 710 15.15 8.34 -14.18
CA ASP A 710 14.72 8.02 -12.82
C ASP A 710 14.35 9.30 -12.05
N TRP A 711 13.90 9.16 -10.80
CA TRP A 711 13.53 10.30 -9.95
C TRP A 711 14.72 11.17 -9.51
N PHE A 712 15.94 10.59 -9.45
CA PHE A 712 17.15 11.28 -9.02
C PHE A 712 17.79 12.10 -10.15
N ALA A 713 17.74 11.57 -11.37
CA ALA A 713 18.34 12.15 -12.56
C ALA A 713 17.39 12.00 -13.77
N PRO A 714 16.30 12.79 -13.84
CA PRO A 714 15.36 12.69 -14.96
C PRO A 714 16.03 13.05 -16.30
N ASP A 715 15.94 12.14 -17.29
CA ASP A 715 16.32 12.43 -18.68
C ASP A 715 15.13 13.11 -19.38
N THR A 716 15.12 14.44 -19.35
CA THR A 716 14.02 15.25 -19.89
C THR A 716 13.86 15.10 -21.39
N GLU A 717 14.91 14.79 -22.14
CA GLU A 717 14.83 14.56 -23.60
C GLU A 717 14.14 13.23 -23.91
N TYR A 718 14.52 12.18 -23.19
CA TYR A 718 13.88 10.86 -23.28
C TYR A 718 12.40 10.93 -22.88
N GLU A 719 12.09 11.57 -21.75
CA GLU A 719 10.71 11.73 -21.26
C GLU A 719 9.86 12.54 -22.23
N ALA A 720 10.40 13.62 -22.81
CA ALA A 720 9.70 14.43 -23.82
C ALA A 720 9.45 13.64 -25.12
N ALA A 721 10.39 12.81 -25.55
CA ALA A 721 10.22 11.94 -26.72
C ALA A 721 9.13 10.90 -26.49
N SER A 722 9.14 10.27 -25.33
CA SER A 722 8.12 9.29 -24.92
C SER A 722 6.72 9.95 -24.80
N ARG A 723 6.65 11.15 -24.25
CA ARG A 723 5.40 11.95 -24.20
C ARG A 723 4.84 12.18 -25.59
N ARG A 724 5.67 12.65 -26.54
CA ARG A 724 5.24 12.87 -27.95
C ARG A 724 4.74 11.58 -28.59
N PHE A 725 5.37 10.45 -28.32
CA PHE A 725 4.89 9.16 -28.80
C PHE A 725 3.48 8.87 -28.29
N VAL A 726 3.24 8.94 -26.99
CA VAL A 726 1.90 8.70 -26.39
C VAL A 726 0.87 9.68 -26.92
N GLU A 727 1.21 10.98 -27.04
CA GLU A 727 0.33 12.00 -27.60
C GLU A 727 -0.04 11.74 -29.06
N SER A 728 0.90 11.22 -29.87
CA SER A 728 0.62 10.84 -31.26
C SER A 728 -0.36 9.67 -31.37
N LEU A 729 -0.28 8.70 -30.43
CA LEU A 729 -1.17 7.56 -30.39
C LEU A 729 -2.59 7.91 -29.96
N LEU A 730 -2.74 8.83 -29.00
CA LEU A 730 -4.02 9.14 -28.35
C LEU A 730 -4.70 10.39 -28.95
N GLN A 731 -4.64 10.54 -30.27
CA GLN A 731 -5.38 11.58 -30.98
C GLN A 731 -6.87 11.25 -31.03
N PRO A 732 -7.77 12.13 -30.57
CA PRO A 732 -9.22 11.90 -30.66
C PRO A 732 -9.66 11.61 -32.09
N GLY A 733 -10.44 10.56 -32.29
CA GLY A 733 -10.86 10.11 -33.60
C GLY A 733 -9.78 9.51 -34.49
N GLY A 734 -8.56 9.32 -33.97
CA GLY A 734 -7.45 8.69 -34.66
C GLY A 734 -7.63 7.17 -34.84
N ASP A 735 -6.98 6.62 -35.86
CA ASP A 735 -7.12 5.18 -36.19
C ASP A 735 -6.61 4.28 -35.05
N PHE A 736 -5.53 4.67 -34.41
CA PHE A 736 -4.98 3.87 -33.32
C PHE A 736 -5.90 3.86 -32.08
N VAL A 737 -6.48 5.01 -31.70
CA VAL A 737 -7.48 5.09 -30.63
C VAL A 737 -8.69 4.20 -30.90
N ARG A 738 -9.17 4.16 -32.17
CA ARG A 738 -10.26 3.25 -32.57
C ARG A 738 -9.88 1.78 -32.45
N ARG A 739 -8.61 1.42 -32.74
CA ARG A 739 -8.10 0.05 -32.55
C ARG A 739 -8.05 -0.34 -31.08
N VAL A 740 -7.52 0.54 -30.21
CA VAL A 740 -7.52 0.34 -28.76
C VAL A 740 -8.93 0.16 -28.23
N ALA A 741 -9.85 1.07 -28.56
CA ALA A 741 -11.24 1.01 -28.15
C ALA A 741 -11.92 -0.30 -28.58
N ARG A 742 -11.68 -0.75 -29.83
CA ARG A 742 -12.22 -2.01 -30.36
C ARG A 742 -11.70 -3.21 -29.56
N VAL A 743 -10.40 -3.34 -29.35
CA VAL A 743 -9.82 -4.44 -28.58
C VAL A 743 -10.36 -4.45 -27.15
N ALA A 744 -10.43 -3.28 -26.48
CA ALA A 744 -10.99 -3.16 -25.15
C ALA A 744 -12.48 -3.56 -25.09
N GLN A 745 -13.26 -3.26 -26.14
CA GLN A 745 -14.66 -3.67 -26.26
C GLN A 745 -14.80 -5.17 -26.52
N ASP A 746 -13.94 -5.76 -27.35
CA ASP A 746 -13.95 -7.20 -27.67
C ASP A 746 -13.59 -8.06 -26.45
N LEU A 747 -12.71 -7.57 -25.58
CA LEU A 747 -12.36 -8.23 -24.31
C LEU A 747 -13.35 -7.93 -23.19
N GLY A 748 -14.12 -6.86 -23.32
CA GLY A 748 -14.98 -6.30 -22.28
C GLY A 748 -15.94 -7.31 -21.65
N PRO A 749 -16.71 -8.09 -22.40
CA PRO A 749 -17.65 -9.07 -21.83
C PRO A 749 -16.95 -10.14 -20.99
N ALA A 750 -15.84 -10.71 -21.48
CA ALA A 750 -15.05 -11.69 -20.74
C ALA A 750 -14.41 -11.06 -19.49
N ALA A 751 -13.91 -9.84 -19.61
CA ALA A 751 -13.38 -9.08 -18.48
C ALA A 751 -14.45 -8.84 -17.40
N ALA A 752 -15.67 -8.53 -17.80
CA ALA A 752 -16.77 -8.34 -16.87
C ALA A 752 -17.18 -9.65 -16.17
N VAL A 753 -17.10 -10.81 -16.83
CA VAL A 753 -17.25 -12.12 -16.18
C VAL A 753 -16.19 -12.31 -15.08
N ASN A 754 -14.92 -12.06 -15.41
CA ASN A 754 -13.81 -12.14 -14.42
C ASN A 754 -14.01 -11.13 -13.28
N GLY A 755 -14.46 -9.89 -13.59
CA GLY A 755 -14.80 -8.87 -12.60
C GLY A 755 -15.93 -9.28 -11.65
N LEU A 756 -16.98 -9.94 -12.16
CA LEU A 756 -18.05 -10.49 -11.35
C LEU A 756 -17.58 -11.67 -10.50
N THR A 757 -16.76 -12.55 -11.06
CA THR A 757 -16.19 -13.70 -10.34
C THR A 757 -15.35 -13.25 -9.16
N GLN A 758 -14.39 -12.34 -9.34
CA GLN A 758 -13.61 -11.81 -8.21
C GLN A 758 -14.49 -11.11 -7.17
N THR A 759 -15.54 -10.42 -7.59
CA THR A 759 -16.50 -9.75 -6.69
C THR A 759 -17.28 -10.77 -5.84
N VAL A 760 -17.79 -11.85 -6.45
CA VAL A 760 -18.52 -12.90 -5.71
C VAL A 760 -17.58 -13.62 -4.77
N LEU A 761 -16.37 -13.99 -5.20
CA LEU A 761 -15.38 -14.63 -4.33
C LEU A 761 -15.05 -13.75 -3.13
N ARG A 762 -14.74 -12.45 -3.35
CA ARG A 762 -14.50 -11.48 -2.26
C ARG A 762 -15.66 -11.43 -1.27
N CYS A 763 -16.90 -11.39 -1.75
CA CYS A 763 -18.06 -11.21 -0.89
C CYS A 763 -18.55 -12.49 -0.20
N THR A 764 -18.11 -13.68 -0.62
CA THR A 764 -18.68 -14.95 -0.13
C THR A 764 -17.69 -15.89 0.55
N LEU A 765 -16.40 -15.75 0.27
CA LEU A 765 -15.35 -16.56 0.91
C LEU A 765 -15.19 -16.24 2.42
N PRO A 766 -14.56 -17.17 3.19
CA PRO A 766 -14.15 -16.87 4.57
C PRO A 766 -13.24 -15.63 4.63
N GLY A 767 -13.58 -14.67 5.46
CA GLY A 767 -12.91 -13.40 5.61
C GLY A 767 -13.87 -12.22 5.59
N VAL A 768 -13.30 -11.00 5.66
CA VAL A 768 -14.01 -9.74 5.64
C VAL A 768 -13.81 -9.07 4.27
N PRO A 769 -14.84 -8.96 3.42
CA PRO A 769 -14.71 -8.25 2.15
C PRO A 769 -14.44 -6.77 2.37
N ASP A 770 -13.41 -6.26 1.69
CA ASP A 770 -13.13 -4.83 1.60
C ASP A 770 -13.49 -4.28 0.23
N LEU A 771 -14.15 -3.14 0.22
CA LEU A 771 -14.40 -2.38 -0.98
C LEU A 771 -13.58 -1.10 -0.91
N TYR A 772 -12.61 -0.96 -1.81
CA TYR A 772 -11.93 0.31 -1.99
C TYR A 772 -12.88 1.31 -2.68
N GLN A 773 -12.83 2.58 -2.27
CA GLN A 773 -13.73 3.63 -2.76
C GLN A 773 -13.85 3.63 -4.29
N GLY A 774 -15.07 3.58 -4.80
CA GLY A 774 -15.37 3.64 -6.23
C GLY A 774 -15.37 2.30 -6.96
N THR A 775 -14.94 1.19 -6.33
CA THR A 775 -14.83 -0.13 -6.96
C THR A 775 -16.15 -0.88 -7.11
N GLU A 776 -17.24 -0.32 -6.65
CA GLU A 776 -18.57 -0.86 -6.89
C GLU A 776 -19.04 -0.73 -8.34
N TYR A 777 -18.42 0.16 -9.12
CA TYR A 777 -18.46 0.15 -10.58
C TYR A 777 -17.19 -0.49 -11.15
N TRP A 778 -17.05 -0.56 -12.48
CA TRP A 778 -15.82 -1.06 -13.09
C TRP A 778 -14.65 -0.14 -12.76
N ASP A 779 -13.68 -0.67 -12.02
CA ASP A 779 -12.48 0.07 -11.63
C ASP A 779 -11.38 -0.10 -12.67
N LEU A 780 -11.25 0.90 -13.53
CA LEU A 780 -10.23 0.98 -14.57
C LEU A 780 -9.14 2.00 -14.21
N SER A 781 -8.85 2.14 -12.92
CA SER A 781 -7.78 2.99 -12.42
C SER A 781 -6.40 2.37 -12.65
N LEU A 782 -5.39 3.24 -12.66
CA LEU A 782 -3.97 2.91 -12.66
C LEU A 782 -3.39 3.15 -11.26
N VAL A 783 -2.06 3.09 -11.15
CA VAL A 783 -1.35 3.37 -9.90
C VAL A 783 -1.60 4.82 -9.42
N ASP A 784 -1.36 5.06 -8.13
CA ASP A 784 -1.47 6.40 -7.55
C ASP A 784 -0.74 7.49 -8.38
N PRO A 785 -1.31 8.70 -8.49
CA PRO A 785 -2.53 9.17 -7.83
C PRO A 785 -3.85 8.83 -8.55
N ASP A 786 -3.83 8.12 -9.69
CA ASP A 786 -5.02 7.84 -10.50
C ASP A 786 -6.10 7.03 -9.76
N ASN A 787 -5.70 6.10 -8.89
CA ASN A 787 -6.61 5.31 -8.04
C ASN A 787 -7.20 6.08 -6.83
N ARG A 788 -6.87 7.36 -6.67
CA ARG A 788 -7.37 8.23 -5.60
C ARG A 788 -8.28 9.36 -6.11
N ARG A 789 -8.80 9.20 -7.30
CA ARG A 789 -9.73 10.17 -7.90
C ARG A 789 -11.03 10.27 -7.10
N PRO A 790 -11.70 11.45 -7.10
CA PRO A 790 -12.99 11.63 -6.45
C PRO A 790 -14.05 10.66 -6.95
N VAL A 791 -14.91 10.20 -6.03
CA VAL A 791 -16.02 9.27 -6.31
C VAL A 791 -17.35 10.01 -6.30
N ASP A 792 -18.16 9.84 -7.36
CA ASP A 792 -19.54 10.37 -7.39
C ASP A 792 -20.50 9.42 -6.64
N TYR A 793 -20.59 9.61 -5.33
CA TYR A 793 -21.50 8.83 -4.47
C TYR A 793 -22.97 9.08 -4.77
N ALA A 794 -23.32 10.28 -5.22
CA ALA A 794 -24.71 10.62 -5.56
C ALA A 794 -25.20 9.83 -6.77
N ALA A 795 -24.35 9.68 -7.81
CA ALA A 795 -24.69 8.82 -8.95
C ALA A 795 -24.84 7.35 -8.52
N ARG A 796 -23.96 6.86 -7.66
CA ARG A 796 -24.01 5.50 -7.14
C ARG A 796 -25.23 5.20 -6.29
N LEU A 797 -25.65 6.16 -5.46
CA LEU A 797 -26.89 6.03 -4.69
C LEU A 797 -28.10 5.95 -5.62
N ARG A 798 -28.20 6.85 -6.60
CA ARG A 798 -29.31 6.84 -7.57
C ARG A 798 -29.41 5.54 -8.36
N SER A 799 -28.29 5.02 -8.85
CA SER A 799 -28.28 3.75 -9.60
C SER A 799 -28.67 2.57 -8.72
N LEU A 800 -28.15 2.54 -7.48
CA LEU A 800 -28.50 1.48 -6.52
C LEU A 800 -29.99 1.49 -6.17
N ASP A 801 -30.54 2.68 -5.86
CA ASP A 801 -31.96 2.83 -5.54
C ASP A 801 -32.84 2.39 -6.73
N ALA A 802 -32.50 2.81 -7.95
CA ALA A 802 -33.25 2.46 -9.14
C ALA A 802 -33.29 0.93 -9.40
N LEU A 803 -32.24 0.19 -9.00
CA LEU A 803 -32.22 -1.27 -9.10
C LEU A 803 -32.93 -1.95 -7.93
N LEU A 804 -32.76 -1.45 -6.69
CA LEU A 804 -33.38 -2.03 -5.50
C LEU A 804 -34.92 -1.89 -5.46
N GLU A 805 -35.48 -0.89 -6.17
CA GLU A 805 -36.92 -0.72 -6.32
C GLU A 805 -37.58 -1.77 -7.24
N LYS A 806 -36.79 -2.54 -7.97
CA LYS A 806 -37.28 -3.54 -8.94
C LYS A 806 -37.24 -4.95 -8.39
N PRO A 807 -38.09 -5.85 -8.92
CA PRO A 807 -37.93 -7.25 -8.67
C PRO A 807 -36.52 -7.73 -9.12
N PRO A 808 -35.88 -8.67 -8.40
CA PRO A 808 -34.51 -9.08 -8.69
C PRO A 808 -34.26 -9.51 -10.14
N ALA A 809 -35.16 -10.30 -10.71
CA ALA A 809 -35.07 -10.76 -12.11
C ALA A 809 -35.10 -9.58 -13.11
N GLU A 810 -35.91 -8.54 -12.84
CA GLU A 810 -35.96 -7.33 -13.68
C GLU A 810 -34.71 -6.49 -13.53
N ALA A 811 -34.24 -6.31 -12.28
CA ALA A 811 -33.03 -5.58 -11.99
C ALA A 811 -31.80 -6.17 -12.69
N VAL A 812 -31.61 -7.50 -12.60
CA VAL A 812 -30.51 -8.21 -13.28
C VAL A 812 -30.61 -8.03 -14.80
N ARG A 813 -31.81 -8.21 -15.39
CA ARG A 813 -31.98 -8.06 -16.83
C ARG A 813 -31.60 -6.65 -17.31
N LEU A 814 -32.00 -5.62 -16.57
CA LEU A 814 -31.65 -4.22 -16.89
C LEU A 814 -30.13 -3.97 -16.71
N ALA A 815 -29.56 -4.44 -15.61
CA ALA A 815 -28.13 -4.28 -15.32
C ALA A 815 -27.26 -5.02 -16.35
N VAL A 816 -27.66 -6.23 -16.80
CA VAL A 816 -26.98 -6.96 -17.89
C VAL A 816 -27.12 -6.23 -19.22
N ALA A 817 -28.25 -5.61 -19.51
CA ALA A 817 -28.43 -4.85 -20.75
C ALA A 817 -27.52 -3.60 -20.80
N GLY A 818 -27.31 -2.93 -19.66
CA GLY A 818 -26.45 -1.74 -19.50
C GLY A 818 -25.06 -2.07 -18.92
N TRP A 819 -24.60 -3.30 -18.92
CA TRP A 819 -23.45 -3.78 -18.14
C TRP A 819 -22.19 -2.90 -18.18
N ARG A 820 -22.00 -2.13 -19.26
CA ARG A 820 -20.82 -1.26 -19.44
C ARG A 820 -20.73 -0.11 -18.42
N ASP A 821 -21.87 0.29 -17.82
CA ASP A 821 -21.96 1.37 -16.83
C ASP A 821 -21.50 0.96 -15.41
N GLY A 822 -21.31 -0.33 -15.14
CA GLY A 822 -20.90 -0.88 -13.85
C GLY A 822 -22.03 -1.16 -12.88
N HIS A 823 -23.29 -0.83 -13.20
CA HIS A 823 -24.44 -1.05 -12.32
C HIS A 823 -24.67 -2.54 -12.02
N LEU A 824 -24.27 -3.43 -12.95
CA LEU A 824 -24.33 -4.87 -12.74
C LEU A 824 -23.45 -5.31 -11.56
N LYS A 825 -22.22 -4.81 -11.49
CA LYS A 825 -21.30 -5.11 -10.39
C LYS A 825 -21.82 -4.55 -9.08
N GLN A 826 -22.33 -3.32 -9.08
CA GLN A 826 -22.94 -2.70 -7.90
C GLN A 826 -24.13 -3.51 -7.37
N TRP A 827 -24.99 -4.00 -8.28
CA TRP A 827 -26.10 -4.88 -7.92
C TRP A 827 -25.64 -6.16 -7.22
N VAL A 828 -24.66 -6.85 -7.81
CA VAL A 828 -24.09 -8.08 -7.22
C VAL A 828 -23.52 -7.81 -5.84
N ILE A 829 -22.75 -6.73 -5.66
CA ILE A 829 -22.19 -6.32 -4.36
C ILE A 829 -23.31 -6.09 -3.34
N ALA A 830 -24.31 -5.27 -3.67
CA ALA A 830 -25.40 -4.94 -2.75
C ALA A 830 -26.19 -6.19 -2.32
N ARG A 831 -26.46 -7.10 -3.26
CA ARG A 831 -27.16 -8.36 -2.95
C ARG A 831 -26.35 -9.25 -2.01
N LEU A 832 -25.06 -9.39 -2.26
CA LEU A 832 -24.18 -10.26 -1.46
C LEU A 832 -23.86 -9.68 -0.09
N LEU A 833 -23.67 -8.37 0.02
CA LEU A 833 -23.51 -7.72 1.32
C LEU A 833 -24.80 -7.74 2.13
N GLY A 834 -25.96 -7.58 1.48
CA GLY A 834 -27.27 -7.79 2.12
C GLY A 834 -27.46 -9.23 2.64
N LEU A 835 -26.99 -10.22 1.86
CA LEU A 835 -26.99 -11.62 2.29
C LEU A 835 -26.10 -11.83 3.54
N ARG A 836 -24.88 -11.26 3.55
CA ARG A 836 -24.00 -11.30 4.73
C ARG A 836 -24.64 -10.69 5.97
N GLN A 837 -25.35 -9.59 5.82
CA GLN A 837 -26.09 -8.96 6.94
C GLN A 837 -27.25 -9.82 7.43
N SER A 838 -27.91 -10.56 6.54
CA SER A 838 -29.05 -11.43 6.93
C SER A 838 -28.60 -12.74 7.58
N MET A 839 -27.38 -13.19 7.32
CA MET A 839 -26.80 -14.45 7.82
C MET A 839 -25.38 -14.22 8.40
N PRO A 840 -25.21 -13.31 9.37
CA PRO A 840 -23.90 -12.89 9.82
C PRO A 840 -23.06 -14.05 10.36
N ALA A 841 -23.63 -14.92 11.17
CA ALA A 841 -22.93 -16.07 11.75
C ALA A 841 -22.43 -17.06 10.68
N LEU A 842 -23.18 -17.27 9.61
CA LEU A 842 -22.74 -18.13 8.51
C LEU A 842 -21.45 -17.59 7.86
N PHE A 843 -21.35 -16.29 7.69
CA PHE A 843 -20.19 -15.69 7.03
C PHE A 843 -18.99 -15.46 7.96
N THR A 844 -19.21 -15.32 9.28
CA THR A 844 -18.12 -15.23 10.27
C THR A 844 -17.61 -16.61 10.68
N ASP A 845 -18.50 -17.56 10.99
CA ASP A 845 -18.15 -18.81 11.65
C ASP A 845 -18.43 -20.06 10.79
N GLY A 846 -19.13 -19.89 9.65
CA GLY A 846 -19.51 -21.01 8.80
C GLY A 846 -18.31 -21.68 8.12
N SER A 847 -18.37 -23.01 8.01
CA SER A 847 -17.35 -23.80 7.33
C SER A 847 -17.34 -23.53 5.82
N TYR A 848 -16.19 -23.79 5.20
CA TYR A 848 -15.96 -23.72 3.76
C TYR A 848 -15.82 -25.15 3.21
N LEU A 849 -16.65 -25.49 2.24
CA LEU A 849 -16.65 -26.79 1.61
C LEU A 849 -16.50 -26.65 0.09
N PRO A 850 -15.38 -27.05 -0.51
CA PRO A 850 -15.25 -27.14 -1.97
C PRO A 850 -16.30 -28.06 -2.57
N LEU A 851 -16.89 -27.68 -3.70
CA LEU A 851 -17.88 -28.50 -4.41
C LEU A 851 -17.32 -28.95 -5.75
N GLN A 852 -17.66 -30.19 -6.12
CA GLN A 852 -17.17 -30.80 -7.35
C GLN A 852 -18.04 -30.41 -8.55
N ILE A 853 -17.37 -30.06 -9.66
CA ILE A 853 -18.00 -29.95 -10.98
C ILE A 853 -17.64 -31.18 -11.78
N VAL A 854 -18.66 -31.79 -12.42
CA VAL A 854 -18.48 -32.92 -13.33
C VAL A 854 -18.87 -32.50 -14.73
N GLY A 855 -18.17 -33.04 -15.72
CA GLY A 855 -18.43 -32.78 -17.15
C GLY A 855 -17.34 -31.90 -17.79
N PRO A 856 -17.49 -31.64 -19.10
CA PRO A 856 -16.43 -31.00 -19.92
C PRO A 856 -16.11 -29.56 -19.48
N ALA A 857 -17.05 -28.82 -18.89
CA ALA A 857 -16.83 -27.45 -18.40
C ALA A 857 -16.25 -27.35 -16.98
N ALA A 858 -15.87 -28.48 -16.35
CA ALA A 858 -15.29 -28.47 -15.01
C ALA A 858 -14.11 -27.52 -14.82
N PRO A 859 -13.13 -27.37 -15.75
CA PRO A 859 -12.04 -26.43 -15.61
C PRO A 859 -12.44 -24.96 -15.62
N HIS A 860 -13.68 -24.67 -16.05
CA HIS A 860 -14.21 -23.31 -16.23
C HIS A 860 -15.10 -22.82 -15.09
N VAL A 861 -15.19 -23.58 -13.99
CA VAL A 861 -16.03 -23.22 -12.84
C VAL A 861 -15.28 -23.46 -11.54
N ILE A 862 -15.40 -22.51 -10.62
CA ILE A 862 -15.04 -22.68 -9.22
C ILE A 862 -16.33 -22.68 -8.39
N ALA A 863 -16.49 -23.67 -7.48
CA ALA A 863 -17.68 -23.78 -6.67
C ALA A 863 -17.39 -24.25 -5.24
N PHE A 864 -18.17 -23.75 -4.30
CA PHE A 864 -18.08 -24.13 -2.89
C PHE A 864 -19.40 -23.89 -2.15
N ALA A 865 -19.52 -24.41 -0.95
CA ALA A 865 -20.58 -24.07 -0.02
C ALA A 865 -20.02 -23.43 1.25
N ARG A 866 -20.79 -22.51 1.83
CA ARG A 866 -20.63 -22.05 3.22
C ARG A 866 -21.73 -22.70 4.04
N ARG A 867 -21.40 -23.17 5.26
CA ARG A 867 -22.37 -23.91 6.06
C ARG A 867 -22.19 -23.67 7.55
N LEU A 868 -23.30 -23.44 8.26
CA LEU A 868 -23.36 -23.35 9.73
C LEU A 868 -24.67 -23.93 10.22
N GLY A 869 -24.62 -25.12 10.82
CA GLY A 869 -25.83 -25.85 11.24
C GLY A 869 -26.75 -26.14 10.05
N SER A 870 -27.99 -25.66 10.09
CA SER A 870 -28.96 -25.75 9.00
C SER A 870 -28.84 -24.64 7.94
N GLU A 871 -28.10 -23.59 8.22
CA GLU A 871 -27.89 -22.53 7.26
C GLU A 871 -26.79 -22.88 6.26
N SER A 872 -27.03 -22.59 4.99
CA SER A 872 -26.03 -22.81 3.93
C SER A 872 -26.22 -21.87 2.75
N VAL A 873 -25.12 -21.60 2.07
CA VAL A 873 -25.05 -20.88 0.80
C VAL A 873 -24.14 -21.66 -0.15
N VAL A 874 -24.62 -21.92 -1.37
CA VAL A 874 -23.85 -22.53 -2.45
C VAL A 874 -23.42 -21.43 -3.42
N VAL A 875 -22.14 -21.38 -3.77
CA VAL A 875 -21.54 -20.40 -4.66
C VAL A 875 -20.89 -21.10 -5.84
N ALA A 876 -21.14 -20.61 -7.05
CA ALA A 876 -20.45 -21.04 -8.27
C ALA A 876 -20.12 -19.84 -9.14
N CYS A 877 -18.91 -19.80 -9.68
CA CYS A 877 -18.42 -18.72 -10.54
C CYS A 877 -17.73 -19.29 -11.79
N ALA A 878 -18.02 -18.69 -12.93
CA ALA A 878 -17.33 -19.01 -14.17
C ALA A 878 -15.93 -18.40 -14.20
N ARG A 879 -14.97 -19.10 -14.81
CA ARG A 879 -13.60 -18.61 -15.09
C ARG A 879 -13.19 -18.94 -16.52
N LEU A 880 -12.21 -18.24 -17.03
CA LEU A 880 -11.69 -18.39 -18.39
C LEU A 880 -12.83 -18.31 -19.45
N PRO A 881 -13.64 -17.24 -19.41
CA PRO A 881 -14.86 -17.13 -20.21
C PRO A 881 -14.59 -17.02 -21.71
N ARG A 882 -13.47 -16.40 -22.09
CA ARG A 882 -13.12 -16.22 -23.50
C ARG A 882 -12.73 -17.52 -24.17
N ARG A 883 -11.99 -18.37 -23.47
CA ARG A 883 -11.64 -19.73 -23.91
C ARG A 883 -12.88 -20.60 -24.05
N LEU A 884 -13.81 -20.50 -23.08
CA LEU A 884 -15.02 -21.33 -23.02
C LEU A 884 -16.04 -20.94 -24.08
N ALA A 885 -16.35 -19.64 -24.22
CA ALA A 885 -17.47 -19.15 -25.00
C ALA A 885 -17.09 -18.38 -26.29
N GLY A 886 -15.81 -18.11 -26.50
CA GLY A 886 -15.34 -17.25 -27.56
C GLY A 886 -15.75 -15.78 -27.37
N MET A 887 -16.11 -15.09 -28.46
CA MET A 887 -16.60 -13.69 -28.40
C MET A 887 -18.09 -13.65 -28.04
N THR A 888 -18.42 -12.80 -27.10
CA THR A 888 -19.78 -12.48 -26.67
C THR A 888 -19.98 -10.97 -26.63
N ASP A 889 -21.23 -10.50 -26.78
CA ASP A 889 -21.56 -9.06 -26.70
C ASP A 889 -21.87 -8.60 -25.28
N ARG A 890 -22.14 -9.53 -24.40
CA ARG A 890 -22.53 -9.30 -23.00
C ARG A 890 -21.76 -10.25 -22.07
N PRO A 891 -21.66 -9.94 -20.78
CA PRO A 891 -21.01 -10.80 -19.80
C PRO A 891 -21.88 -12.02 -19.46
N LEU A 892 -22.30 -12.74 -20.49
CA LEU A 892 -23.09 -13.96 -20.42
C LEU A 892 -22.39 -15.07 -21.19
N ILE A 893 -22.52 -16.28 -20.70
CA ILE A 893 -21.95 -17.47 -21.33
C ILE A 893 -23.12 -18.28 -21.88
N PRO A 894 -23.13 -18.59 -23.18
CA PRO A 894 -24.26 -19.32 -23.80
C PRO A 894 -24.55 -20.64 -23.10
N PRO A 895 -25.82 -20.98 -22.82
CA PRO A 895 -26.17 -22.22 -22.10
C PRO A 895 -25.67 -23.50 -22.80
N THR A 896 -25.47 -23.46 -24.11
CA THR A 896 -25.01 -24.60 -24.91
C THR A 896 -23.60 -25.06 -24.56
N VAL A 897 -22.71 -24.16 -24.10
CA VAL A 897 -21.33 -24.51 -23.74
C VAL A 897 -21.24 -25.23 -22.40
N TRP A 898 -22.28 -25.14 -21.58
CA TRP A 898 -22.39 -25.81 -20.30
C TRP A 898 -22.96 -27.23 -20.39
N ALA A 899 -23.39 -27.66 -21.60
CA ALA A 899 -24.08 -28.92 -21.82
C ALA A 899 -23.29 -30.13 -21.27
N GLY A 900 -23.97 -31.02 -20.56
CA GLY A 900 -23.37 -32.22 -19.94
C GLY A 900 -22.53 -31.95 -18.70
N SER A 901 -22.52 -30.69 -18.16
CA SER A 901 -21.79 -30.32 -16.95
C SER A 901 -22.73 -30.00 -15.79
N MET A 902 -22.37 -30.45 -14.60
CA MET A 902 -23.20 -30.35 -13.39
C MET A 902 -22.35 -29.94 -12.18
N LEU A 903 -22.92 -29.10 -11.34
CA LEU A 903 -22.45 -28.87 -9.98
C LEU A 903 -23.01 -29.95 -9.08
N GLN A 904 -22.16 -30.77 -8.45
CA GLN A 904 -22.59 -31.77 -7.48
C GLN A 904 -22.87 -31.13 -6.12
N LEU A 905 -24.01 -31.42 -5.53
CA LEU A 905 -24.41 -30.93 -4.24
C LEU A 905 -24.24 -32.03 -3.18
N PRO A 906 -23.89 -31.68 -1.92
CA PRO A 906 -24.02 -32.57 -0.78
C PRO A 906 -25.46 -33.12 -0.67
N GLU A 907 -25.64 -34.38 -0.25
CA GLU A 907 -26.92 -35.10 -0.22
C GLU A 907 -28.06 -34.28 0.40
N GLU A 908 -27.78 -33.58 1.50
CA GLU A 908 -28.75 -32.76 2.23
C GLU A 908 -29.23 -31.54 1.43
N LEU A 909 -28.36 -30.92 0.60
CA LEU A 909 -28.69 -29.81 -0.28
C LEU A 909 -29.31 -30.27 -1.60
N ALA A 910 -28.99 -31.48 -2.04
CA ALA A 910 -29.52 -32.08 -3.26
C ALA A 910 -31.02 -32.41 -3.19
N LEU A 911 -31.58 -32.51 -2.00
CA LEU A 911 -32.99 -32.78 -1.75
C LEU A 911 -33.85 -31.51 -1.67
N THR A 912 -33.26 -30.33 -1.72
CA THR A 912 -33.95 -29.08 -1.44
C THR A 912 -33.84 -28.14 -2.66
N ALA A 913 -34.95 -27.52 -3.06
CA ALA A 913 -34.90 -26.44 -4.06
C ALA A 913 -33.97 -25.34 -3.62
N GLN A 914 -33.25 -24.73 -4.55
CA GLN A 914 -32.30 -23.67 -4.33
C GLN A 914 -32.85 -22.37 -4.92
N ALA A 915 -32.74 -21.25 -4.19
CA ALA A 915 -33.12 -19.92 -4.68
C ALA A 915 -31.88 -19.04 -4.88
N SER A 916 -31.77 -18.44 -6.02
CA SER A 916 -30.68 -17.51 -6.35
C SER A 916 -30.88 -16.18 -5.64
N GLU A 917 -29.85 -15.71 -4.96
CA GLU A 917 -29.84 -14.40 -4.29
C GLU A 917 -29.73 -13.23 -5.28
N LEU A 918 -29.20 -13.47 -6.47
CA LEU A 918 -28.92 -12.41 -7.42
C LEU A 918 -30.14 -12.04 -8.27
N ASP A 919 -30.92 -13.02 -8.70
CA ASP A 919 -32.06 -12.85 -9.61
C ASP A 919 -33.38 -13.43 -9.09
N GLY A 920 -33.37 -14.16 -7.98
CA GLY A 920 -34.56 -14.78 -7.38
C GLY A 920 -35.07 -16.06 -8.07
N MET A 921 -34.35 -16.59 -9.06
CA MET A 921 -34.73 -17.85 -9.71
C MET A 921 -34.68 -19.01 -8.74
N GLN A 922 -35.61 -19.95 -8.94
CA GLN A 922 -35.62 -21.22 -8.19
C GLN A 922 -35.08 -22.36 -9.07
N LEU A 923 -34.10 -23.05 -8.55
CA LEU A 923 -33.46 -24.19 -9.19
C LEU A 923 -33.77 -25.46 -8.42
N HIS A 924 -34.12 -26.54 -9.11
CA HIS A 924 -34.37 -27.84 -8.54
C HIS A 924 -33.21 -28.76 -8.87
N PRO A 925 -32.54 -29.37 -7.86
CA PRO A 925 -31.48 -30.33 -8.11
C PRO A 925 -32.03 -31.54 -8.89
N GLU A 926 -31.26 -31.99 -9.88
CA GLU A 926 -31.51 -33.18 -10.68
C GLU A 926 -30.37 -34.18 -10.48
N ARG A 927 -30.69 -35.46 -10.23
CA ARG A 927 -29.64 -36.49 -10.05
C ARG A 927 -28.53 -36.13 -9.06
N GLY A 928 -28.87 -35.42 -7.99
CA GLY A 928 -27.92 -35.04 -6.95
C GLY A 928 -27.12 -33.75 -7.22
N GLY A 929 -27.44 -33.01 -8.27
CA GLY A 929 -26.72 -31.78 -8.63
C GLY A 929 -27.57 -30.76 -9.38
N LEU A 930 -26.93 -29.67 -9.80
CA LEU A 930 -27.52 -28.60 -10.61
C LEU A 930 -26.84 -28.57 -11.95
N PRO A 931 -27.60 -28.64 -13.08
CA PRO A 931 -27.02 -28.43 -14.42
C PRO A 931 -26.42 -27.03 -14.54
N LEU A 932 -25.19 -26.92 -15.01
CA LEU A 932 -24.51 -25.62 -15.15
C LEU A 932 -25.27 -24.70 -16.12
N ALA A 933 -25.93 -25.25 -17.14
CA ALA A 933 -26.76 -24.48 -18.08
C ALA A 933 -27.93 -23.77 -17.40
N ALA A 934 -28.54 -24.39 -16.38
CA ALA A 934 -29.59 -23.77 -15.58
C ALA A 934 -29.02 -22.81 -14.53
N LEU A 935 -27.88 -23.16 -13.98
CA LEU A 935 -27.19 -22.35 -12.95
C LEU A 935 -26.71 -20.99 -13.46
N PHE A 936 -26.21 -20.95 -14.70
CA PHE A 936 -25.63 -19.77 -15.34
C PHE A 936 -26.50 -19.19 -16.47
N ASP A 937 -27.81 -19.39 -16.42
CA ASP A 937 -28.74 -18.90 -17.45
C ASP A 937 -28.81 -17.35 -17.50
N THR A 938 -28.79 -16.70 -16.34
CA THR A 938 -28.95 -15.23 -16.23
C THR A 938 -27.65 -14.47 -15.96
N LEU A 939 -26.69 -15.10 -15.28
CA LEU A 939 -25.41 -14.52 -14.88
C LEU A 939 -24.32 -15.60 -14.90
N PRO A 940 -23.05 -15.24 -15.14
CA PRO A 940 -21.92 -16.16 -15.08
C PRO A 940 -21.47 -16.51 -13.64
N VAL A 941 -22.25 -16.10 -12.66
CA VAL A 941 -22.03 -16.31 -11.23
C VAL A 941 -23.36 -16.65 -10.57
N ALA A 942 -23.34 -17.54 -9.60
CA ALA A 942 -24.53 -17.97 -8.86
C ALA A 942 -24.24 -18.04 -7.36
N VAL A 943 -25.19 -17.55 -6.58
CA VAL A 943 -25.17 -17.63 -5.10
C VAL A 943 -26.56 -18.08 -4.65
N LEU A 944 -26.65 -19.28 -4.11
CA LEU A 944 -27.92 -19.98 -3.89
C LEU A 944 -28.15 -20.26 -2.41
N ARG A 945 -29.41 -20.19 -1.98
CA ARG A 945 -29.86 -20.63 -0.67
C ARG A 945 -30.89 -21.76 -0.79
N PRO A 946 -30.89 -22.75 0.11
CA PRO A 946 -31.96 -23.76 0.15
C PRO A 946 -33.30 -23.12 0.49
N VAL A 947 -34.33 -23.55 -0.23
CA VAL A 947 -35.73 -23.15 0.01
C VAL A 947 -36.39 -24.18 0.88
N PHE A 948 -36.49 -23.92 2.17
CA PHE A 948 -37.27 -24.79 3.08
C PHE A 948 -38.75 -24.46 2.94
N ASN A 949 -39.56 -25.41 2.48
CA ASN A 949 -40.99 -25.30 2.56
C ASN A 949 -41.38 -25.18 4.05
N LYS A 950 -41.86 -24.03 4.46
CA LYS A 950 -42.55 -23.92 5.75
C LYS A 950 -43.76 -24.90 5.67
N LYS A 951 -43.57 -26.12 6.13
CA LYS A 951 -44.73 -26.93 6.55
C LYS A 951 -45.35 -26.17 7.70
N GLY A 952 -46.64 -25.85 7.55
CA GLY A 952 -47.45 -25.00 8.38
C GLY A 952 -47.55 -25.44 9.89
#